data_8769ae224c412f92fe32c8ff8173cdb1
#
_entry.id   8769ae224c412f92fe32c8ff8173cdb1
#
_cell.length_a   1.000
_cell.length_b   1.000
_cell.length_c   1.000
_cell.angle_alpha   90.00
_cell.angle_beta   90.00
_cell.angle_gamma   90.00
#
_symmetry.space_group_name_H-M   'P 1'
#
loop_
_entity.id
_entity.type
_entity.pdbx_description
1 polymer ?
#
loop_
_entity_poly.entity_id
_entity_poly.type
_entity_poly.pdbx_seq_one_letter_code
_entity_poly.pdbx_strand_id
1 'polypeptide(L)'
;MGIGVKRVGGILKSSVMAKLSPAEFPTNANELPRLQREVGVSRAQWEGFWEFFAELGLSTGAGTDFSEIDDDELAARPVPPSLLHALCFPSTLDLLTDPRLPVQPLGVVVTDLRWTLVRPVHPREPLQLTAQISRLSQDEAGIGFTVECTLRRDGRICYREETRYLDKGRGGPARLVTTGSGPELDDEDGTDKGRLPAVPEHRETFGMNAAGRLDIGQAVATTTLRALPATARGWAEFSGDSNPIHLSVAAARLFGYKKVVLHGAAIDAWAAHAAGMSGEQPCGGAASFRAPALLPTELELIDMGGENYAVVEKKSGRDLVHLTFSGTEEKGDGGPDAGSVVLPRQDGRASSTVVSQGMCAGAASGLPRVRNAIEEAKPWRKQYRYAMEELSRVDAPARGSRCARDGLNALYSLLHFADGRELAKAEMQSPNNGGGVITGRGFGSETDPGITIDELSGEALISHLRAWEKQRIMQPAATSALVEIVRKPELLDLQGLTFVCLGAGAELSPAPQLLTWGADVAAVMRPGTDRAARLQRIAAASSGRLFIAPDDACDIVREPERIAGWVAELPGRLVIVDTLYAPGADFLLAAAGADIIERLVSEARPDTMLAWIGSPTDAYMLDEVAVSETLADNRWAKIAAGYAKAARVRAARADGVYPGFVDVQGPNYAAAKRIGRWRATVERAAGRQISYNVGPMSLTRSVLDSAVLRAAYGGMAKIGMPALPPDVSASVMTALLVWDIKHPEAVESDTFLTDKAVDSGLFTSPYEPNGLMGVAVALGARAGLAK
;
A
#
# COMPACT_ATOMS: atom_id res chain seq x y z
N MET A 1 23.12 -2.60 38.96
CA MET A 1 24.53 -2.88 38.55
C MET A 1 24.92 -4.35 38.43
N GLY A 2 24.41 -5.30 39.21
CA GLY A 2 24.87 -6.71 39.19
C GLY A 2 24.46 -7.55 37.99
N ILE A 3 23.35 -7.26 37.34
CA ILE A 3 22.80 -8.08 36.24
C ILE A 3 23.52 -7.77 34.90
N GLY A 4 23.83 -6.51 34.65
CA GLY A 4 24.51 -6.09 33.41
C GLY A 4 25.93 -6.64 33.26
N VAL A 5 26.70 -6.68 34.38
CA VAL A 5 28.10 -7.16 34.33
C VAL A 5 28.18 -8.67 34.06
N LYS A 6 27.26 -9.46 34.63
CA LYS A 6 27.20 -10.91 34.34
C LYS A 6 26.84 -11.22 32.89
N ARG A 7 25.93 -10.43 32.28
CA ARG A 7 25.53 -10.60 30.88
C ARG A 7 26.63 -10.18 29.91
N VAL A 8 27.31 -9.07 30.14
CA VAL A 8 28.47 -8.64 29.32
C VAL A 8 29.59 -9.71 29.36
N GLY A 9 29.85 -10.28 30.54
CA GLY A 9 30.79 -11.40 30.66
C GLY A 9 30.37 -12.66 29.90
N GLY A 10 29.06 -12.94 29.84
CA GLY A 10 28.48 -14.03 29.04
C GLY A 10 28.67 -13.82 27.53
N ILE A 11 28.36 -12.62 27.04
CA ILE A 11 28.55 -12.25 25.61
C ILE A 11 30.01 -12.35 25.19
N LEU A 12 30.94 -11.84 26.00
CA LEU A 12 32.37 -11.92 25.76
C LEU A 12 32.84 -13.37 25.73
N LYS A 13 32.42 -14.19 26.67
CA LYS A 13 32.77 -15.61 26.73
C LYS A 13 32.23 -16.38 25.53
N SER A 14 30.96 -16.18 25.17
CA SER A 14 30.33 -16.82 24.00
C SER A 14 31.01 -16.40 22.69
N SER A 15 31.37 -15.13 22.54
CA SER A 15 32.07 -14.63 21.35
C SER A 15 33.48 -15.20 21.23
N VAL A 16 34.22 -15.35 22.35
CA VAL A 16 35.54 -15.97 22.35
C VAL A 16 35.43 -17.46 22.04
N MET A 17 34.49 -18.17 22.66
CA MET A 17 34.26 -19.60 22.39
C MET A 17 33.84 -19.85 20.94
N ALA A 18 32.93 -19.04 20.40
CA ALA A 18 32.50 -19.14 19.01
C ALA A 18 33.65 -18.89 18.01
N LYS A 19 34.65 -18.11 18.40
CA LYS A 19 35.87 -17.90 17.57
C LYS A 19 36.83 -19.07 17.62
N LEU A 20 36.96 -19.72 18.78
CA LEU A 20 37.87 -20.85 19.03
C LEU A 20 37.27 -22.18 18.58
N SER A 21 36.01 -22.42 18.76
CA SER A 21 35.27 -23.62 18.36
C SER A 21 33.88 -23.24 17.87
N PRO A 22 33.73 -22.88 16.60
CA PRO A 22 32.44 -22.52 16.06
C PRO A 22 31.49 -23.73 16.06
N ALA A 23 30.25 -23.53 16.43
CA ALA A 23 29.20 -24.54 16.28
C ALA A 23 29.07 -24.97 14.82
N GLU A 24 28.71 -26.21 14.59
CA GLU A 24 28.36 -26.68 13.25
C GLU A 24 27.05 -25.99 12.82
N PHE A 25 26.93 -25.75 11.52
CA PHE A 25 25.69 -25.17 10.99
C PHE A 25 24.56 -26.20 11.10
N PRO A 26 23.43 -25.88 11.78
CA PRO A 26 22.32 -26.79 12.00
C PRO A 26 21.82 -27.41 10.68
N THR A 27 21.36 -28.65 10.73
CA THR A 27 20.88 -29.39 9.56
C THR A 27 19.34 -29.39 9.46
N ASN A 28 18.67 -29.16 10.57
CA ASN A 28 17.21 -29.15 10.63
C ASN A 28 16.68 -28.12 11.66
N ALA A 29 15.38 -27.85 11.59
CA ALA A 29 14.69 -26.87 12.41
C ALA A 29 14.72 -27.18 13.93
N ASN A 30 14.75 -28.47 14.31
CA ASN A 30 14.70 -28.84 15.73
C ASN A 30 16.01 -28.53 16.48
N GLU A 31 17.08 -28.27 15.73
CA GLU A 31 18.39 -27.87 16.29
C GLU A 31 18.44 -26.36 16.61
N LEU A 32 17.48 -25.59 16.08
CA LEU A 32 17.44 -24.14 16.32
C LEU A 32 17.03 -23.81 17.76
N PRO A 33 17.72 -22.86 18.41
CA PRO A 33 17.42 -22.48 19.78
C PRO A 33 16.00 -21.90 19.96
N ARG A 34 15.34 -22.33 21.04
CA ARG A 34 14.03 -21.82 21.47
C ARG A 34 13.98 -21.75 22.98
N LEU A 35 13.26 -20.78 23.53
CA LEU A 35 12.99 -20.65 24.95
C LEU A 35 11.57 -20.12 25.24
N GLN A 36 11.08 -20.42 26.41
CA GLN A 36 9.80 -19.89 26.93
C GLN A 36 10.01 -19.44 28.37
N ARG A 37 9.35 -18.34 28.76
CA ARG A 37 9.36 -17.80 30.10
C ARG A 37 8.15 -16.93 30.38
N GLU A 38 7.81 -16.79 31.64
CA GLU A 38 6.88 -15.78 32.11
C GLU A 38 7.60 -14.43 32.27
N VAL A 39 6.97 -13.35 31.77
CA VAL A 39 7.48 -11.98 31.84
C VAL A 39 6.35 -11.02 32.16
N GLY A 40 6.68 -9.79 32.52
CA GLY A 40 5.71 -8.72 32.71
C GLY A 40 6.42 -7.38 32.81
N VAL A 41 5.75 -6.31 32.47
CA VAL A 41 6.29 -4.95 32.59
C VAL A 41 6.11 -4.50 34.06
N SER A 42 7.22 -4.37 34.80
CA SER A 42 7.22 -3.84 36.14
C SER A 42 7.02 -2.31 36.16
N ARG A 43 6.57 -1.76 37.29
CA ARG A 43 6.51 -0.29 37.49
C ARG A 43 7.85 0.38 37.16
N ALA A 44 8.96 -0.14 37.68
CA ALA A 44 10.27 0.44 37.40
C ALA A 44 10.70 0.43 35.93
N GLN A 45 10.29 -0.59 35.17
CA GLN A 45 10.54 -0.61 33.72
C GLN A 45 9.66 0.40 32.97
N TRP A 46 8.41 0.54 33.40
CA TRP A 46 7.49 1.52 32.81
C TRP A 46 7.94 2.96 33.10
N GLU A 47 8.27 3.26 34.36
CA GLU A 47 8.82 4.56 34.76
C GLU A 47 10.13 4.88 34.04
N GLY A 48 11.10 3.96 34.04
CA GLY A 48 12.39 4.14 33.37
C GLY A 48 12.29 4.33 31.85
N PHE A 49 11.27 3.76 31.21
CA PHE A 49 10.98 4.03 29.80
C PHE A 49 10.57 5.50 29.59
N TRP A 50 9.64 6.00 30.38
CA TRP A 50 9.17 7.36 30.22
C TRP A 50 10.18 8.40 30.70
N GLU A 51 10.98 8.09 31.72
CA GLU A 51 12.14 8.92 32.12
C GLU A 51 13.14 9.06 30.97
N PHE A 52 13.44 7.95 30.27
CA PHE A 52 14.30 7.99 29.08
C PHE A 52 13.76 8.93 28.01
N PHE A 53 12.47 8.91 27.72
CA PHE A 53 11.87 9.82 26.72
C PHE A 53 11.80 11.26 27.21
N ALA A 54 11.55 11.49 28.49
CA ALA A 54 11.58 12.83 29.09
C ALA A 54 12.98 13.48 28.99
N GLU A 55 14.05 12.71 29.23
CA GLU A 55 15.44 13.16 29.03
C GLU A 55 15.75 13.53 27.56
N LEU A 56 15.04 12.97 26.62
CA LEU A 56 15.13 13.33 25.19
C LEU A 56 14.30 14.56 24.84
N GLY A 57 13.58 15.16 25.80
CA GLY A 57 12.73 16.33 25.57
C GLY A 57 11.43 16.02 24.85
N LEU A 58 10.98 14.76 24.88
CA LEU A 58 9.73 14.33 24.27
C LEU A 58 8.59 14.39 25.28
N SER A 59 7.38 14.74 24.79
CA SER A 59 6.18 14.74 25.64
C SER A 59 5.80 13.31 26.02
N THR A 60 5.64 13.06 27.30
CA THR A 60 5.30 11.73 27.82
C THR A 60 3.79 11.48 27.92
N GLY A 61 2.95 12.48 27.59
CA GLY A 61 1.49 12.40 27.74
C GLY A 61 0.99 12.28 29.19
N ALA A 62 1.86 11.82 30.08
CA ALA A 62 1.66 11.79 31.54
C ALA A 62 2.64 12.81 32.12
N GLY A 63 2.27 13.69 33.02
CA GLY A 63 3.21 14.66 33.62
C GLY A 63 4.59 14.05 33.95
N THR A 64 5.58 14.86 34.18
CA THR A 64 6.97 14.41 34.43
C THR A 64 7.19 13.78 35.79
N ASP A 65 6.20 13.80 36.69
CA ASP A 65 6.28 13.18 38.03
C ASP A 65 5.43 11.90 38.11
N PHE A 66 6.08 10.77 37.94
CA PHE A 66 5.46 9.45 37.98
C PHE A 66 5.28 8.94 39.42
N SER A 67 5.82 9.65 40.45
CA SER A 67 5.75 9.25 41.84
C SER A 67 4.33 9.34 42.43
N GLU A 68 3.47 10.17 41.83
CA GLU A 68 2.07 10.37 42.24
C GLU A 68 1.09 9.37 41.61
N ILE A 69 1.51 8.59 40.59
CA ILE A 69 0.67 7.58 39.92
C ILE A 69 0.47 6.39 40.83
N ASP A 70 -0.75 6.12 41.28
CA ASP A 70 -1.04 4.94 42.07
C ASP A 70 -1.06 3.64 41.22
N ASP A 71 -1.21 2.51 41.88
CA ASP A 71 -1.11 1.19 41.25
C ASP A 71 -2.28 0.89 40.31
N ASP A 72 -3.48 1.43 40.58
CA ASP A 72 -4.67 1.24 39.75
C ASP A 72 -4.58 2.13 38.51
N GLU A 73 -4.12 3.36 38.66
CA GLU A 73 -3.86 4.25 37.54
C GLU A 73 -2.75 3.71 36.62
N LEU A 74 -1.67 3.15 37.23
CA LEU A 74 -0.61 2.51 36.46
C LEU A 74 -1.13 1.32 35.66
N ALA A 75 -1.98 0.48 36.25
CA ALA A 75 -2.55 -0.70 35.61
C ALA A 75 -3.51 -0.34 34.45
N ALA A 76 -4.03 0.89 34.43
CA ALA A 76 -4.86 1.39 33.34
C ALA A 76 -4.05 1.99 32.17
N ARG A 77 -2.73 2.22 32.35
CA ARG A 77 -1.87 2.83 31.33
C ARG A 77 -1.43 1.78 30.30
N PRO A 78 -1.47 2.08 28.99
CA PRO A 78 -0.98 1.14 27.98
C PRO A 78 0.55 1.04 28.01
N VAL A 79 1.04 -0.11 27.58
CA VAL A 79 2.48 -0.36 27.40
C VAL A 79 2.82 -0.10 25.91
N PRO A 80 3.68 0.88 25.61
CA PRO A 80 4.11 1.12 24.23
C PRO A 80 4.81 -0.08 23.60
N PRO A 81 4.66 -0.33 22.29
CA PRO A 81 5.30 -1.45 21.60
C PRO A 81 6.83 -1.51 21.79
N SER A 82 7.48 -0.36 21.84
CA SER A 82 8.92 -0.26 22.05
C SER A 82 9.36 -0.74 23.45
N LEU A 83 8.50 -0.60 24.46
CA LEU A 83 8.74 -1.18 25.79
C LEU A 83 8.56 -2.69 25.77
N LEU A 84 7.62 -3.22 24.98
CA LEU A 84 7.46 -4.66 24.76
C LEU A 84 8.67 -5.26 24.02
N HIS A 85 9.23 -4.56 23.04
CA HIS A 85 10.50 -4.94 22.43
C HIS A 85 11.63 -5.05 23.48
N ALA A 86 11.77 -4.03 24.32
CA ALA A 86 12.76 -4.06 25.38
C ALA A 86 12.51 -5.21 26.39
N LEU A 87 11.27 -5.58 26.66
CA LEU A 87 10.89 -6.73 27.47
C LEU A 87 11.33 -8.07 26.83
N CYS A 88 11.27 -8.18 25.50
CA CYS A 88 11.69 -9.36 24.72
C CYS A 88 13.22 -9.48 24.62
N PHE A 89 13.95 -8.36 24.58
CA PHE A 89 15.37 -8.32 24.26
C PHE A 89 16.26 -9.21 25.14
N PRO A 90 16.07 -9.32 26.47
CA PRO A 90 16.85 -10.27 27.30
C PRO A 90 16.78 -11.73 26.82
N SER A 91 15.63 -12.14 26.27
CA SER A 91 15.45 -13.48 25.70
C SER A 91 16.11 -13.63 24.36
N THR A 92 16.06 -12.60 23.53
CA THR A 92 16.83 -12.50 22.29
C THR A 92 18.33 -12.66 22.57
N LEU A 93 18.84 -11.99 23.58
CA LEU A 93 20.24 -12.07 23.98
C LEU A 93 20.64 -13.50 24.44
N ASP A 94 19.78 -14.18 25.17
CA ASP A 94 20.02 -15.57 25.59
C ASP A 94 20.09 -16.51 24.36
N LEU A 95 19.25 -16.28 23.32
CA LEU A 95 19.32 -17.01 22.05
C LEU A 95 20.62 -16.71 21.28
N LEU A 96 21.03 -15.43 21.22
CA LEU A 96 22.26 -14.99 20.55
C LEU A 96 23.52 -15.60 21.17
N THR A 97 23.48 -15.91 22.44
CA THR A 97 24.60 -16.52 23.22
C THR A 97 24.48 -18.03 23.36
N ASP A 98 23.46 -18.64 22.74
CA ASP A 98 23.28 -20.11 22.77
C ASP A 98 24.44 -20.78 22.00
N PRO A 99 25.13 -21.75 22.59
CA PRO A 99 26.27 -22.39 21.95
C PRO A 99 25.91 -23.18 20.69
N ARG A 100 24.65 -23.49 20.44
CA ARG A 100 24.16 -24.14 19.22
C ARG A 100 24.10 -23.22 18.01
N LEU A 101 24.05 -21.91 18.23
CA LEU A 101 23.98 -20.92 17.16
C LEU A 101 25.40 -20.62 16.62
N PRO A 102 25.68 -20.85 15.33
CA PRO A 102 27.01 -20.69 14.74
C PRO A 102 27.40 -19.23 14.44
N VAL A 103 27.07 -18.30 15.31
CA VAL A 103 27.30 -16.86 15.15
C VAL A 103 28.26 -16.33 16.22
N GLN A 104 28.86 -15.17 15.93
CA GLN A 104 29.70 -14.45 16.88
C GLN A 104 28.91 -13.28 17.48
N PRO A 105 28.34 -13.39 18.70
CA PRO A 105 27.38 -12.42 19.24
C PRO A 105 27.83 -10.96 19.20
N LEU A 106 29.12 -10.68 19.39
CA LEU A 106 29.67 -9.31 19.33
C LEU A 106 29.81 -8.75 17.90
N GLY A 107 29.80 -9.60 16.85
CA GLY A 107 29.89 -9.21 15.45
C GLY A 107 28.55 -9.04 14.75
N VAL A 108 27.47 -9.36 15.42
CA VAL A 108 26.12 -9.35 14.86
C VAL A 108 25.59 -7.93 14.77
N VAL A 109 24.99 -7.61 13.63
CA VAL A 109 24.28 -6.35 13.39
C VAL A 109 22.80 -6.62 13.10
N VAL A 110 21.93 -5.77 13.59
CA VAL A 110 20.50 -5.79 13.24
C VAL A 110 20.35 -5.20 11.83
N THR A 111 19.60 -5.88 10.97
CA THR A 111 19.27 -5.40 9.63
C THR A 111 17.83 -4.92 9.54
N ASP A 112 16.91 -5.64 10.18
CA ASP A 112 15.49 -5.33 10.13
C ASP A 112 14.82 -5.68 11.48
N LEU A 113 13.80 -4.92 11.82
CA LEU A 113 12.90 -5.18 12.94
C LEU A 113 11.46 -5.02 12.46
N ARG A 114 10.58 -5.96 12.80
CA ARG A 114 9.13 -5.86 12.57
C ARG A 114 8.41 -6.23 13.84
N TRP A 115 7.36 -5.52 14.15
CA TRP A 115 6.54 -5.82 15.30
C TRP A 115 5.07 -5.51 15.05
N THR A 116 4.19 -6.18 15.78
CA THR A 116 2.75 -5.94 15.81
C THR A 116 2.24 -6.05 17.23
N LEU A 117 1.59 -5.01 17.70
CA LEU A 117 0.75 -5.02 18.89
C LEU A 117 -0.66 -5.41 18.45
N VAL A 118 -1.10 -6.60 18.82
CA VAL A 118 -2.41 -7.15 18.45
C VAL A 118 -3.48 -6.75 19.46
N ARG A 119 -3.11 -6.70 20.74
CA ARG A 119 -3.97 -6.33 21.85
C ARG A 119 -3.19 -5.45 22.84
N PRO A 120 -3.79 -4.37 23.35
CA PRO A 120 -3.14 -3.55 24.37
C PRO A 120 -2.66 -4.41 25.55
N VAL A 121 -1.48 -4.08 26.04
CA VAL A 121 -0.85 -4.69 27.22
C VAL A 121 -0.72 -3.62 28.28
N HIS A 122 -0.92 -3.99 29.55
CA HIS A 122 -0.80 -3.07 30.67
C HIS A 122 0.31 -3.51 31.63
N PRO A 123 0.87 -2.58 32.42
CA PRO A 123 1.87 -2.91 33.42
C PRO A 123 1.36 -3.97 34.41
N ARG A 124 2.27 -4.84 34.88
CA ARG A 124 2.01 -5.95 35.83
C ARG A 124 1.17 -7.11 35.28
N GLU A 125 0.68 -7.05 34.04
CA GLU A 125 0.03 -8.21 33.46
C GLU A 125 1.04 -9.35 33.25
N PRO A 126 0.72 -10.59 33.70
CA PRO A 126 1.55 -11.75 33.44
C PRO A 126 1.45 -12.13 31.95
N LEU A 127 2.59 -12.24 31.30
CA LEU A 127 2.70 -12.58 29.89
C LEU A 127 3.59 -13.82 29.72
N GLN A 128 3.20 -14.69 28.80
CA GLN A 128 4.03 -15.81 28.36
C GLN A 128 4.84 -15.39 27.13
N LEU A 129 6.14 -15.30 27.27
CA LEU A 129 7.08 -15.04 26.18
C LEU A 129 7.57 -16.36 25.58
N THR A 130 7.41 -16.50 24.27
CA THR A 130 8.14 -17.49 23.45
C THR A 130 9.13 -16.75 22.58
N ALA A 131 10.41 -17.12 22.62
CA ALA A 131 11.45 -16.60 21.72
C ALA A 131 12.16 -17.75 21.02
N GLN A 132 12.41 -17.63 19.71
CA GLN A 132 13.02 -18.69 18.92
C GLN A 132 13.82 -18.14 17.72
N ILE A 133 14.81 -18.90 17.27
CA ILE A 133 15.41 -18.69 15.96
C ILE A 133 14.50 -19.36 14.93
N SER A 134 13.82 -18.56 14.10
CA SER A 134 12.86 -19.05 13.08
C SER A 134 13.50 -19.30 11.73
N ARG A 135 14.65 -18.65 11.46
CA ARG A 135 15.40 -18.76 10.22
C ARG A 135 16.89 -18.61 10.49
N LEU A 136 17.68 -19.48 9.87
CA LEU A 136 19.14 -19.39 9.84
C LEU A 136 19.61 -19.61 8.40
N SER A 137 20.40 -18.70 7.87
CA SER A 137 20.95 -18.77 6.49
C SER A 137 22.42 -18.43 6.50
N GLN A 138 23.16 -19.00 5.57
CA GLN A 138 24.55 -18.66 5.29
C GLN A 138 24.71 -18.38 3.80
N ASP A 139 25.47 -17.36 3.45
CA ASP A 139 25.90 -17.03 2.09
C ASP A 139 27.26 -16.32 2.14
N GLU A 140 27.71 -15.78 1.00
CA GLU A 140 28.97 -15.03 0.91
C GLU A 140 29.02 -13.79 1.81
N ALA A 141 27.87 -13.16 2.11
CA ALA A 141 27.77 -11.98 2.94
C ALA A 141 27.90 -12.27 4.45
N GLY A 142 27.61 -13.52 4.87
CA GLY A 142 27.69 -13.92 6.26
C GLY A 142 26.66 -14.96 6.68
N ILE A 143 26.41 -15.03 8.00
CA ILE A 143 25.33 -15.81 8.58
C ILE A 143 24.18 -14.87 8.97
N GLY A 144 23.07 -14.97 8.24
CA GLY A 144 21.81 -14.28 8.53
C GLY A 144 20.89 -15.15 9.38
N PHE A 145 20.22 -14.58 10.37
CA PHE A 145 19.22 -15.29 11.16
C PHE A 145 18.08 -14.36 11.62
N THR A 146 16.94 -14.95 11.94
CA THR A 146 15.76 -14.25 12.42
C THR A 146 15.40 -14.76 13.82
N VAL A 147 15.23 -13.83 14.75
CA VAL A 147 14.66 -14.09 16.08
C VAL A 147 13.20 -13.69 16.04
N GLU A 148 12.30 -14.59 16.42
CA GLU A 148 10.89 -14.31 16.65
C GLU A 148 10.61 -14.30 18.15
N CYS A 149 9.90 -13.26 18.62
CA CYS A 149 9.33 -13.19 19.96
C CYS A 149 7.82 -13.03 19.88
N THR A 150 7.10 -13.77 20.69
CA THR A 150 5.64 -13.70 20.83
C THR A 150 5.28 -13.59 22.30
N LEU A 151 4.49 -12.58 22.65
CA LEU A 151 3.90 -12.40 23.98
C LEU A 151 2.43 -12.82 23.95
N ARG A 152 2.03 -13.67 24.89
CA ARG A 152 0.66 -14.13 25.05
C ARG A 152 0.13 -13.79 26.44
N ARG A 153 -1.15 -13.44 26.51
CA ARG A 153 -1.94 -13.33 27.73
C ARG A 153 -3.11 -14.31 27.63
N ASP A 154 -3.23 -15.22 28.56
CA ASP A 154 -4.28 -16.25 28.59
C ASP A 154 -4.37 -17.06 27.28
N GLY A 155 -3.21 -17.48 26.74
CA GLY A 155 -3.08 -18.20 25.46
C GLY A 155 -3.16 -17.34 24.21
N ARG A 156 -3.68 -16.11 24.29
CA ARG A 156 -3.89 -15.21 23.12
C ARG A 156 -2.70 -14.31 22.86
N ILE A 157 -2.35 -14.12 21.59
CA ILE A 157 -1.26 -13.24 21.17
C ILE A 157 -1.64 -11.78 21.47
N CYS A 158 -0.76 -11.07 22.20
CA CYS A 158 -0.85 -9.62 22.41
C CYS A 158 0.18 -8.87 21.58
N TYR A 159 1.40 -9.42 21.48
CA TYR A 159 2.49 -8.78 20.76
C TYR A 159 3.35 -9.83 20.06
N ARG A 160 3.83 -9.49 18.89
CA ARG A 160 4.76 -10.31 18.12
C ARG A 160 5.81 -9.44 17.45
N GLU A 161 7.06 -9.93 17.43
CA GLU A 161 8.15 -9.28 16.70
C GLU A 161 9.04 -10.29 15.99
N GLU A 162 9.66 -9.82 14.92
CA GLU A 162 10.78 -10.48 14.23
C GLU A 162 11.93 -9.50 14.11
N THR A 163 13.11 -9.91 14.56
CA THR A 163 14.35 -9.16 14.37
C THR A 163 15.31 -9.99 13.52
N ARG A 164 15.78 -9.39 12.42
CA ARG A 164 16.77 -9.99 11.55
C ARG A 164 18.16 -9.51 11.88
N TYR A 165 19.07 -10.43 11.93
CA TYR A 165 20.47 -10.22 12.27
C TYR A 165 21.38 -10.74 11.19
N LEU A 166 22.59 -10.15 11.07
CA LEU A 166 23.65 -10.57 10.17
C LEU A 166 24.99 -10.60 10.91
N ASP A 167 25.65 -11.75 10.94
CA ASP A 167 27.07 -11.91 11.30
C ASP A 167 27.92 -11.88 10.03
N LYS A 168 28.51 -10.70 9.74
CA LYS A 168 29.30 -10.45 8.53
C LYS A 168 30.64 -11.20 8.47
N GLY A 169 31.10 -11.75 9.56
CA GLY A 169 32.42 -12.41 9.67
C GLY A 169 32.48 -13.84 9.15
N ARG A 170 31.38 -14.44 8.74
CA ARG A 170 31.25 -15.89 8.50
C ARG A 170 30.56 -16.25 7.20
N GLY A 171 30.99 -15.64 6.09
CA GLY A 171 30.54 -16.04 4.75
C GLY A 171 30.91 -17.49 4.42
N GLY A 172 30.06 -18.14 3.61
CA GLY A 172 30.28 -19.53 3.23
C GLY A 172 29.31 -20.02 2.16
N PRO A 173 29.31 -21.34 1.86
CA PRO A 173 28.35 -21.91 0.93
C PRO A 173 26.90 -21.64 1.35
N ALA A 174 26.03 -21.42 0.37
CA ALA A 174 24.61 -21.15 0.62
C ALA A 174 23.93 -22.32 1.37
N ARG A 175 23.38 -22.02 2.53
CA ARG A 175 22.61 -22.93 3.39
C ARG A 175 21.40 -22.22 3.95
N LEU A 176 20.33 -22.95 4.19
CA LEU A 176 19.10 -22.41 4.79
C LEU A 176 18.42 -23.46 5.67
N VAL A 177 18.12 -23.08 6.92
CA VAL A 177 17.27 -23.84 7.83
C VAL A 177 16.17 -22.91 8.32
N THR A 178 14.92 -23.34 8.21
CA THR A 178 13.76 -22.61 8.68
C THR A 178 12.89 -23.49 9.56
N THR A 179 12.40 -22.98 10.67
CA THR A 179 11.26 -23.58 11.32
C THR A 179 10.09 -23.32 10.38
N GLY A 180 9.39 -24.34 9.91
CA GLY A 180 8.10 -24.14 9.29
C GLY A 180 7.23 -23.28 10.23
N SER A 181 6.27 -22.54 9.70
CA SER A 181 5.23 -21.93 10.51
C SER A 181 4.54 -23.08 11.26
N GLY A 182 4.99 -23.32 12.48
CA GLY A 182 4.46 -24.40 13.32
C GLY A 182 3.03 -24.06 13.76
N PRO A 183 2.20 -25.05 14.08
CA PRO A 183 0.83 -24.87 14.56
C PRO A 183 0.73 -24.07 15.87
N GLU A 184 1.85 -23.76 16.52
CA GLU A 184 1.92 -23.00 17.77
C GLU A 184 1.93 -21.47 17.61
N LEU A 185 1.86 -20.95 16.37
CA LEU A 185 1.81 -19.51 16.10
C LEU A 185 0.38 -18.97 15.98
N ASP A 186 -0.60 -19.84 15.95
CA ASP A 186 -2.02 -19.47 15.97
C ASP A 186 -2.51 -19.41 17.43
N ASP A 187 -3.48 -18.56 17.74
CA ASP A 187 -4.23 -18.63 18.98
C ASP A 187 -4.90 -20.00 19.10
N GLU A 188 -5.20 -20.48 20.31
CA GLU A 188 -5.83 -21.80 20.55
C GLU A 188 -7.14 -21.99 19.75
N ASP A 189 -7.81 -20.90 19.36
CA ASP A 189 -9.00 -20.85 18.52
C ASP A 189 -8.71 -20.55 17.03
N GLY A 190 -7.45 -20.41 16.61
CA GLY A 190 -7.04 -20.28 15.18
C GLY A 190 -7.39 -18.93 14.54
N THR A 191 -7.80 -17.93 15.30
CA THR A 191 -8.47 -16.73 14.79
C THR A 191 -7.55 -15.54 14.50
N ASP A 192 -6.32 -15.48 15.05
CA ASP A 192 -5.45 -14.32 14.81
C ASP A 192 -3.96 -14.67 14.74
N LYS A 193 -3.37 -14.40 13.57
CA LYS A 193 -1.94 -14.68 13.32
C LYS A 193 -1.00 -13.52 13.66
N GLY A 194 -1.51 -12.37 14.13
CA GLY A 194 -0.68 -11.19 14.40
C GLY A 194 0.26 -10.89 13.23
N ARG A 195 -0.27 -10.63 12.04
CA ARG A 195 0.54 -10.44 10.81
C ARG A 195 1.50 -9.27 10.99
N LEU A 196 2.79 -9.56 10.91
CA LEU A 196 3.82 -8.53 10.95
C LEU A 196 3.75 -7.65 9.70
N PRO A 197 3.94 -6.33 9.82
CA PRO A 197 4.03 -5.42 8.68
C PRO A 197 5.18 -5.83 7.74
N ALA A 198 5.04 -5.49 6.47
CA ALA A 198 6.14 -5.66 5.52
C ALA A 198 7.31 -4.77 5.91
N VAL A 199 8.52 -5.33 5.94
CA VAL A 199 9.73 -4.49 6.04
C VAL A 199 9.77 -3.61 4.80
N PRO A 200 10.01 -2.29 4.93
CA PRO A 200 10.23 -1.43 3.78
C PRO A 200 11.37 -2.02 2.93
N GLU A 201 11.03 -2.56 1.74
CA GLU A 201 12.05 -3.17 0.90
C GLU A 201 13.08 -2.13 0.46
N HIS A 202 14.32 -2.52 0.59
CA HIS A 202 15.50 -1.69 0.40
C HIS A 202 15.52 -1.03 -0.98
N ARG A 203 15.58 0.27 -1.05
CA ARG A 203 15.82 1.17 -2.19
C ARG A 203 14.60 1.73 -2.91
N GLU A 204 13.40 1.30 -2.65
CA GLU A 204 12.30 1.50 -3.56
C GLU A 204 11.19 2.42 -3.04
N THR A 205 11.04 2.53 -1.74
CA THR A 205 10.03 3.39 -1.09
C THR A 205 10.51 4.84 -0.90
N PHE A 206 11.84 5.03 -0.89
CA PHE A 206 12.46 6.31 -0.57
C PHE A 206 13.33 6.76 -1.75
N GLY A 207 12.92 7.83 -2.42
CA GLY A 207 13.68 8.43 -3.52
C GLY A 207 15.10 8.79 -3.10
N MET A 208 16.09 8.50 -3.95
CA MET A 208 17.48 8.89 -3.74
C MET A 208 17.87 9.90 -4.81
N ASN A 209 18.49 11.02 -4.41
CA ASN A 209 19.03 11.98 -5.36
C ASN A 209 20.29 11.46 -6.06
N ALA A 210 20.76 12.19 -7.07
CA ALA A 210 21.95 11.82 -7.86
C ALA A 210 23.24 11.65 -7.03
N ALA A 211 23.28 12.16 -5.79
CA ALA A 211 24.39 12.00 -4.86
C ALA A 211 24.25 10.80 -3.92
N GLY A 212 23.22 9.94 -4.12
CA GLY A 212 22.94 8.79 -3.26
C GLY A 212 22.42 9.18 -1.87
N ARG A 213 21.88 10.40 -1.73
CA ARG A 213 21.19 10.84 -0.52
C ARG A 213 19.70 10.72 -0.69
N LEU A 214 19.00 10.55 0.43
CA LEU A 214 17.54 10.56 0.44
C LEU A 214 17.04 11.85 -0.23
N ASP A 215 16.19 11.70 -1.25
CA ASP A 215 15.52 12.85 -1.86
C ASP A 215 14.29 13.18 -1.02
N ILE A 216 14.48 14.08 -0.08
CA ILE A 216 13.40 14.50 0.82
C ILE A 216 12.40 15.45 0.16
N GLY A 217 12.66 15.93 -1.07
CA GLY A 217 11.71 16.74 -1.85
C GLY A 217 10.94 17.75 -1.00
N GLN A 218 9.61 17.58 -0.94
CA GLN A 218 8.71 18.37 -0.08
C GLN A 218 8.44 17.69 1.29
N ALA A 219 9.14 16.62 1.65
CA ALA A 219 8.96 15.95 2.93
C ALA A 219 9.39 16.87 4.07
N VAL A 220 8.63 16.87 5.16
CA VAL A 220 8.82 17.76 6.31
C VAL A 220 9.47 16.96 7.43
N ALA A 221 10.56 17.49 8.00
CA ALA A 221 11.09 16.97 9.25
C ALA A 221 10.04 17.16 10.36
N THR A 222 9.59 16.05 10.94
CA THR A 222 8.54 16.07 11.97
C THR A 222 9.12 16.35 13.33
N THR A 223 10.31 15.82 13.62
CA THR A 223 11.01 16.03 14.89
C THR A 223 12.50 15.78 14.75
N THR A 224 13.27 16.31 15.68
CA THR A 224 14.74 16.20 15.75
C THR A 224 15.15 15.60 17.08
N LEU A 225 16.08 14.64 17.06
CA LEU A 225 16.70 14.04 18.24
C LEU A 225 18.18 14.41 18.32
N ARG A 226 18.58 15.03 19.41
CA ARG A 226 19.99 15.19 19.75
C ARG A 226 20.49 13.98 20.53
N ALA A 227 21.11 13.05 19.83
CA ALA A 227 21.59 11.80 20.42
C ALA A 227 23.04 11.97 20.92
N LEU A 228 23.24 11.69 22.20
CA LEU A 228 24.52 11.77 22.90
C LEU A 228 24.97 10.34 23.34
N PRO A 229 26.23 10.14 23.74
CA PRO A 229 26.63 8.89 24.39
C PRO A 229 25.82 8.52 25.64
N ALA A 230 25.25 9.52 26.34
CA ALA A 230 24.32 9.30 27.45
C ALA A 230 23.03 8.63 26.96
N THR A 231 22.50 9.02 25.80
CA THR A 231 21.33 8.41 25.17
C THR A 231 21.50 6.91 24.97
N ALA A 232 22.67 6.48 24.47
CA ALA A 232 22.94 5.04 24.32
C ALA A 232 23.04 4.32 25.68
N ARG A 233 23.59 4.96 26.70
CA ARG A 233 23.64 4.39 28.07
C ARG A 233 22.26 4.28 28.69
N GLY A 234 21.43 5.32 28.60
CA GLY A 234 20.05 5.32 29.10
C GLY A 234 19.24 4.17 28.46
N TRP A 235 19.32 4.02 27.14
CA TRP A 235 18.67 2.89 26.46
C TRP A 235 19.19 1.54 26.97
N ALA A 236 20.51 1.37 27.13
CA ALA A 236 21.11 0.12 27.60
C ALA A 236 20.67 -0.23 29.04
N GLU A 237 20.56 0.77 29.93
CA GLU A 237 20.08 0.58 31.32
C GLU A 237 18.63 0.13 31.35
N PHE A 238 17.80 0.70 30.51
CA PHE A 238 16.39 0.38 30.39
C PHE A 238 16.14 -0.96 29.69
N SER A 239 16.70 -1.17 28.48
CA SER A 239 16.42 -2.36 27.64
C SER A 239 17.25 -3.58 28.03
N GLY A 240 18.35 -3.39 28.76
CA GLY A 240 19.35 -4.43 29.04
C GLY A 240 20.29 -4.73 27.88
N ASP A 241 20.24 -3.97 26.77
CA ASP A 241 21.18 -4.07 25.64
C ASP A 241 22.51 -3.42 25.99
N SER A 242 23.33 -4.17 26.67
CA SER A 242 24.66 -3.74 27.11
C SER A 242 25.79 -4.14 26.13
N ASN A 243 25.50 -4.25 24.82
CA ASN A 243 26.53 -4.52 23.84
C ASN A 243 27.61 -3.42 23.89
N PRO A 244 28.88 -3.79 24.07
CA PRO A 244 29.97 -2.81 24.31
C PRO A 244 30.16 -1.76 23.22
N ILE A 245 29.70 -2.00 21.97
CA ILE A 245 29.76 -1.01 20.88
C ILE A 245 28.92 0.24 21.13
N HIS A 246 27.91 0.10 21.99
CA HIS A 246 27.00 1.18 22.38
C HIS A 246 27.49 1.96 23.60
N LEU A 247 28.45 1.41 24.34
CA LEU A 247 28.87 1.94 25.64
C LEU A 247 30.31 2.45 25.68
N SER A 248 31.19 1.96 24.80
CA SER A 248 32.63 2.23 24.82
C SER A 248 33.20 2.52 23.43
N VAL A 249 33.91 3.66 23.31
CA VAL A 249 34.63 4.00 22.07
C VAL A 249 35.70 2.98 21.73
N ALA A 250 36.39 2.45 22.74
CA ALA A 250 37.41 1.42 22.53
C ALA A 250 36.82 0.13 21.97
N ALA A 251 35.69 -0.33 22.53
CA ALA A 251 34.96 -1.49 22.01
C ALA A 251 34.42 -1.21 20.61
N ALA A 252 33.79 -0.09 20.37
CA ALA A 252 33.29 0.28 19.05
C ALA A 252 34.37 0.23 17.96
N ARG A 253 35.60 0.71 18.29
CA ARG A 253 36.74 0.66 17.38
C ARG A 253 37.21 -0.76 17.02
N LEU A 254 37.11 -1.70 17.98
CA LEU A 254 37.45 -3.11 17.73
C LEU A 254 36.51 -3.74 16.69
N PHE A 255 35.30 -3.20 16.54
CA PHE A 255 34.29 -3.65 15.58
C PHE A 255 34.19 -2.72 14.34
N GLY A 256 35.20 -1.87 14.10
CA GLY A 256 35.30 -1.03 12.90
C GLY A 256 34.56 0.28 12.95
N TYR A 257 33.92 0.64 14.09
CA TYR A 257 33.23 1.91 14.25
C TYR A 257 34.17 2.98 14.83
N LYS A 258 34.16 4.18 14.26
CA LYS A 258 34.99 5.27 14.74
C LYS A 258 34.58 5.84 16.09
N LYS A 259 33.30 5.68 16.47
CA LYS A 259 32.64 6.24 17.65
C LYS A 259 31.63 5.22 18.20
N VAL A 260 31.07 5.51 19.39
CA VAL A 260 29.94 4.78 19.95
C VAL A 260 28.76 4.81 18.97
N VAL A 261 28.06 3.70 18.84
CA VAL A 261 26.88 3.55 17.97
C VAL A 261 25.61 3.68 18.80
N LEU A 262 24.61 4.42 18.36
CA LEU A 262 23.29 4.38 18.98
C LEU A 262 22.58 3.06 18.64
N HIS A 263 21.82 2.51 19.57
CA HIS A 263 21.02 1.30 19.35
C HIS A 263 19.98 1.56 18.24
N GLY A 264 19.84 0.64 17.31
CA GLY A 264 18.80 0.70 16.27
C GLY A 264 17.39 0.73 16.88
N ALA A 265 17.17 -0.13 17.90
CA ALA A 265 15.89 -0.16 18.62
C ALA A 265 15.55 1.16 19.35
N ALA A 266 16.54 1.93 19.82
CA ALA A 266 16.30 3.25 20.39
C ALA A 266 15.83 4.26 19.32
N ILE A 267 16.33 4.14 18.08
CA ILE A 267 15.88 4.96 16.96
C ILE A 267 14.44 4.58 16.56
N ASP A 268 14.14 3.27 16.46
CA ASP A 268 12.78 2.79 16.21
C ASP A 268 11.80 3.26 17.28
N ALA A 269 12.16 3.13 18.55
CA ALA A 269 11.35 3.57 19.68
C ALA A 269 11.05 5.08 19.65
N TRP A 270 12.05 5.90 19.39
CA TRP A 270 11.88 7.34 19.23
C TRP A 270 10.97 7.68 18.06
N ALA A 271 11.18 7.06 16.91
CA ALA A 271 10.37 7.28 15.72
C ALA A 271 8.92 6.80 15.91
N ALA A 272 8.71 5.62 16.54
CA ALA A 272 7.39 5.08 16.85
C ALA A 272 6.62 6.01 17.80
N HIS A 273 7.28 6.53 18.84
CA HIS A 273 6.67 7.50 19.76
C HIS A 273 6.28 8.79 19.02
N ALA A 274 7.18 9.33 18.18
CA ALA A 274 6.91 10.54 17.38
C ALA A 274 5.79 10.32 16.35
N ALA A 275 5.59 9.11 15.88
CA ALA A 275 4.50 8.71 14.99
C ALA A 275 3.19 8.38 15.75
N GLY A 276 3.14 8.54 17.09
CA GLY A 276 1.93 8.34 17.88
C GLY A 276 1.62 6.90 18.27
N MET A 277 2.60 5.98 18.19
CA MET A 277 2.42 4.56 18.57
C MET A 277 2.42 4.41 20.11
N SER A 278 1.31 4.77 20.76
CA SER A 278 1.16 4.81 22.24
C SER A 278 0.95 3.43 22.89
N GLY A 279 0.47 2.45 22.13
CA GLY A 279 0.05 1.14 22.65
C GLY A 279 -1.41 1.09 23.14
N GLU A 280 -2.17 2.17 22.99
CA GLU A 280 -3.60 2.21 23.34
C GLU A 280 -4.44 1.41 22.34
N GLN A 281 -4.00 1.38 21.09
CA GLN A 281 -4.68 0.69 20.00
C GLN A 281 -3.73 -0.33 19.37
N PRO A 282 -4.27 -1.38 18.75
CA PRO A 282 -3.49 -2.26 17.91
C PRO A 282 -2.71 -1.47 16.85
N CYS A 283 -1.43 -1.78 16.68
CA CYS A 283 -0.55 -1.09 15.75
C CYS A 283 0.61 -1.97 15.32
N GLY A 284 1.27 -1.60 14.23
CA GLY A 284 2.43 -2.33 13.72
C GLY A 284 3.54 -1.40 13.28
N GLY A 285 4.77 -1.90 13.32
CA GLY A 285 5.93 -1.19 12.84
C GLY A 285 6.92 -2.10 12.13
N ALA A 286 7.63 -1.52 11.16
CA ALA A 286 8.76 -2.15 10.51
C ALA A 286 9.89 -1.15 10.34
N ALA A 287 11.12 -1.56 10.65
CA ALA A 287 12.33 -0.76 10.50
C ALA A 287 13.37 -1.53 9.69
N SER A 288 14.03 -0.83 8.76
CA SER A 288 15.19 -1.32 8.02
C SER A 288 16.39 -0.45 8.30
N PHE A 289 17.42 -1.03 8.89
CA PHE A 289 18.62 -0.31 9.35
C PHE A 289 19.68 -0.26 8.26
N ARG A 290 19.95 0.96 7.75
CA ARG A 290 20.81 1.23 6.60
C ARG A 290 22.24 1.54 6.98
N ALA A 291 22.41 2.35 8.03
CA ALA A 291 23.70 2.79 8.49
C ALA A 291 23.70 3.04 10.00
N PRO A 292 24.87 2.88 10.67
CA PRO A 292 24.96 3.14 12.11
C PRO A 292 24.93 4.65 12.41
N ALA A 293 24.17 5.05 13.43
CA ALA A 293 24.20 6.40 13.98
C ALA A 293 25.39 6.54 14.95
N LEU A 294 26.39 7.32 14.58
CA LEU A 294 27.63 7.48 15.36
C LEU A 294 27.54 8.70 16.30
N LEU A 295 27.62 8.47 17.60
CA LEU A 295 27.41 9.48 18.65
C LEU A 295 28.65 10.37 18.93
N PRO A 296 28.49 11.66 19.22
CA PRO A 296 27.21 12.40 19.22
C PRO A 296 26.75 12.73 17.80
N THR A 297 25.43 12.82 17.61
CA THR A 297 24.81 13.20 16.34
C THR A 297 23.44 13.83 16.55
N GLU A 298 22.95 14.56 15.57
CA GLU A 298 21.55 15.02 15.49
C GLU A 298 20.85 14.23 14.39
N LEU A 299 19.68 13.66 14.73
CA LEU A 299 18.84 12.86 13.87
C LEU A 299 17.58 13.65 13.54
N GLU A 300 17.11 13.53 12.31
CA GLU A 300 15.82 14.06 11.88
C GLU A 300 14.92 12.89 11.47
N LEU A 301 13.71 12.85 12.03
CA LEU A 301 12.64 12.00 11.54
C LEU A 301 11.93 12.76 10.44
N ILE A 302 11.84 12.16 9.27
CA ILE A 302 11.22 12.72 8.09
C ILE A 302 9.99 11.90 7.78
N ASP A 303 8.82 12.53 7.77
CA ASP A 303 7.59 11.93 7.29
C ASP A 303 7.60 11.93 5.76
N MET A 304 7.69 10.73 5.20
CA MET A 304 7.69 10.51 3.74
C MET A 304 6.25 10.34 3.20
N GLY A 305 5.27 10.40 4.10
CA GLY A 305 3.85 10.19 3.82
C GLY A 305 3.45 8.71 3.69
N GLY A 306 2.16 8.41 3.91
CA GLY A 306 1.61 7.05 3.79
C GLY A 306 2.21 6.07 4.77
N GLU A 307 2.34 6.47 6.04
CA GLU A 307 2.89 5.65 7.13
C GLU A 307 4.40 5.34 7.00
N ASN A 308 5.10 5.96 6.04
CA ASN A 308 6.53 5.77 5.82
C ASN A 308 7.31 6.92 6.41
N TYR A 309 8.40 6.59 7.08
CA TYR A 309 9.30 7.52 7.74
C TYR A 309 10.76 7.18 7.42
N ALA A 310 11.61 8.19 7.41
CA ALA A 310 13.05 8.01 7.32
C ALA A 310 13.75 8.74 8.45
N VAL A 311 14.79 8.12 9.02
CA VAL A 311 15.69 8.80 9.95
C VAL A 311 17.00 9.10 9.26
N VAL A 312 17.36 10.37 9.21
CA VAL A 312 18.60 10.84 8.62
C VAL A 312 19.50 11.54 9.64
N GLU A 313 20.80 11.50 9.41
CA GLU A 313 21.74 12.33 10.16
C GLU A 313 21.65 13.76 9.64
N LYS A 314 21.19 14.69 10.47
CA LYS A 314 20.90 16.08 10.10
C LYS A 314 22.05 16.80 9.38
N LYS A 315 23.28 16.65 9.88
CA LYS A 315 24.44 17.34 9.34
C LYS A 315 24.88 16.85 7.96
N SER A 316 24.79 15.53 7.71
CA SER A 316 25.31 14.92 6.48
C SER A 316 24.21 14.58 5.48
N GLY A 317 22.95 14.54 5.92
CA GLY A 317 21.84 13.99 5.16
C GLY A 317 21.96 12.48 4.92
N ARG A 318 22.82 11.78 5.72
CA ARG A 318 23.01 10.34 5.58
C ARG A 318 21.79 9.60 6.06
N ASP A 319 21.29 8.74 5.21
CA ASP A 319 20.17 7.82 5.47
C ASP A 319 20.59 6.75 6.47
N LEU A 320 19.83 6.59 7.55
CA LEU A 320 20.16 5.70 8.66
C LEU A 320 19.13 4.59 8.84
N VAL A 321 17.83 4.90 8.83
CA VAL A 321 16.76 3.94 9.07
C VAL A 321 15.53 4.33 8.24
N HIS A 322 14.95 3.34 7.59
CA HIS A 322 13.62 3.45 6.98
C HIS A 322 12.60 2.76 7.87
N LEU A 323 11.45 3.40 8.08
CA LEU A 323 10.42 2.89 8.95
C LEU A 323 9.04 2.98 8.29
N THR A 324 8.18 2.04 8.68
CA THR A 324 6.75 2.11 8.37
C THR A 324 6.01 1.86 9.68
N PHE A 325 5.05 2.73 10.00
CA PHE A 325 4.16 2.53 11.15
C PHE A 325 2.73 2.52 10.65
N SER A 326 1.96 1.52 11.05
CA SER A 326 0.54 1.39 10.72
C SER A 326 -0.26 1.21 12.00
N GLY A 327 -1.38 1.91 12.12
CA GLY A 327 -2.43 1.47 13.02
C GLY A 327 -2.91 0.11 12.48
N THR A 328 -2.74 -0.98 13.25
CA THR A 328 -3.46 -2.19 12.90
C THR A 328 -4.91 -1.89 13.24
N GLU A 329 -5.77 -1.72 12.22
CA GLU A 329 -7.20 -1.72 12.48
C GLU A 329 -7.51 -2.96 13.32
N GLU A 330 -8.21 -2.79 14.43
CA GLU A 330 -8.87 -3.90 15.08
C GLU A 330 -9.68 -4.63 14.01
N LYS A 331 -9.17 -5.76 13.55
CA LYS A 331 -10.08 -6.84 13.26
C LYS A 331 -10.54 -7.26 14.65
N GLY A 332 -11.66 -6.67 15.09
CA GLY A 332 -12.28 -7.04 16.33
C GLY A 332 -12.35 -8.56 16.45
N ASP A 333 -12.33 -9.10 17.66
CA ASP A 333 -12.50 -10.53 18.01
C ASP A 333 -13.79 -11.17 17.47
N GLY A 334 -14.62 -10.40 16.74
CA GLY A 334 -15.64 -10.89 15.82
C GLY A 334 -14.99 -11.10 14.47
N GLY A 335 -15.24 -12.21 13.80
CA GLY A 335 -15.03 -12.38 12.36
C GLY A 335 -15.49 -11.13 11.59
N PRO A 336 -15.28 -11.06 10.27
CA PRO A 336 -15.66 -9.89 9.49
C PRO A 336 -17.06 -9.46 9.89
N ASP A 337 -17.27 -8.15 10.15
CA ASP A 337 -18.58 -7.61 10.53
C ASP A 337 -19.66 -8.21 9.65
N ALA A 338 -20.84 -8.46 10.20
CA ALA A 338 -21.92 -9.17 9.50
C ALA A 338 -22.18 -8.64 8.07
N GLY A 339 -22.01 -7.32 7.86
CA GLY A 339 -22.13 -6.66 6.56
C GLY A 339 -20.87 -6.67 5.69
N SER A 340 -19.76 -7.29 6.11
CA SER A 340 -18.52 -7.32 5.32
C SER A 340 -18.63 -8.28 4.14
N VAL A 341 -18.17 -7.86 2.96
CA VAL A 341 -18.02 -8.72 1.79
C VAL A 341 -16.85 -9.68 1.98
N VAL A 342 -17.07 -10.97 1.83
CA VAL A 342 -16.05 -12.01 2.06
C VAL A 342 -15.88 -12.96 0.87
N LEU A 343 -14.66 -13.49 0.73
CA LEU A 343 -14.34 -14.50 -0.28
C LEU A 343 -14.93 -15.87 0.09
N PRO A 344 -15.35 -16.67 -0.91
CA PRO A 344 -15.72 -18.07 -0.69
C PRO A 344 -14.51 -18.87 -0.20
N ARG A 345 -14.78 -19.92 0.55
CA ARG A 345 -13.76 -20.88 0.99
C ARG A 345 -13.72 -22.08 0.08
N GLN A 346 -12.54 -22.42 -0.41
CA GLN A 346 -12.25 -23.66 -1.12
C GLN A 346 -11.18 -24.41 -0.32
N ASP A 347 -11.46 -25.67 0.03
CA ASP A 347 -10.58 -26.50 0.87
C ASP A 347 -10.19 -25.79 2.20
N GLY A 348 -11.16 -25.10 2.81
CA GLY A 348 -10.99 -24.36 4.06
C GLY A 348 -10.26 -23.00 3.93
N ARG A 349 -9.77 -22.62 2.74
CA ARG A 349 -9.04 -21.38 2.51
C ARG A 349 -9.85 -20.40 1.66
N ALA A 350 -9.78 -19.10 1.99
CA ALA A 350 -10.37 -18.05 1.18
C ALA A 350 -9.74 -18.03 -0.22
N SER A 351 -10.56 -17.99 -1.27
CA SER A 351 -10.07 -18.11 -2.66
C SER A 351 -10.61 -17.02 -3.57
N SER A 352 -9.77 -16.03 -3.90
CA SER A 352 -10.07 -15.04 -4.92
C SER A 352 -10.02 -15.61 -6.34
N THR A 353 -9.34 -16.75 -6.54
CA THR A 353 -9.31 -17.45 -7.83
C THR A 353 -10.70 -17.96 -8.21
N VAL A 354 -11.44 -18.52 -7.26
CA VAL A 354 -12.82 -18.99 -7.48
C VAL A 354 -13.69 -17.84 -7.97
N VAL A 355 -13.54 -16.66 -7.39
CA VAL A 355 -14.33 -15.47 -7.75
C VAL A 355 -13.89 -14.94 -9.11
N SER A 356 -12.61 -14.65 -9.31
CA SER A 356 -12.11 -14.01 -10.54
C SER A 356 -12.27 -14.91 -11.78
N GLN A 357 -12.12 -16.22 -11.65
CA GLN A 357 -12.37 -17.17 -12.73
C GLN A 357 -13.87 -17.41 -12.95
N GLY A 358 -14.62 -17.59 -11.85
CA GLY A 358 -16.05 -17.90 -11.91
C GLY A 358 -16.89 -16.74 -12.47
N MET A 359 -16.59 -15.47 -12.12
CA MET A 359 -17.29 -14.33 -12.72
C MET A 359 -17.05 -14.22 -14.23
N CYS A 360 -15.84 -14.49 -14.70
CA CYS A 360 -15.54 -14.54 -16.13
C CYS A 360 -16.26 -15.69 -16.84
N ALA A 361 -16.32 -16.87 -16.23
CA ALA A 361 -17.08 -18.02 -16.76
C ALA A 361 -18.59 -17.71 -16.80
N GLY A 362 -19.11 -17.01 -15.79
CA GLY A 362 -20.50 -16.53 -15.75
C GLY A 362 -20.79 -15.54 -16.89
N ALA A 363 -19.93 -14.57 -17.13
CA ALA A 363 -20.05 -13.64 -18.25
C ALA A 363 -20.12 -14.37 -19.62
N ALA A 364 -19.43 -15.49 -19.74
CA ALA A 364 -19.42 -16.34 -20.94
C ALA A 364 -20.55 -17.38 -20.96
N SER A 365 -21.60 -17.27 -20.13
CA SER A 365 -22.68 -18.24 -19.98
C SER A 365 -23.35 -18.63 -21.32
N GLY A 366 -23.55 -17.67 -22.21
CA GLY A 366 -24.09 -17.86 -23.56
C GLY A 366 -23.09 -18.29 -24.64
N LEU A 367 -21.82 -18.54 -24.27
CA LEU A 367 -20.67 -18.72 -25.18
C LEU A 367 -19.87 -19.97 -24.80
N PRO A 368 -20.39 -21.18 -25.07
CA PRO A 368 -19.82 -22.43 -24.52
C PRO A 368 -18.32 -22.61 -24.75
N ARG A 369 -17.81 -22.22 -25.92
CA ARG A 369 -16.36 -22.34 -26.23
C ARG A 369 -15.51 -21.44 -25.34
N VAL A 370 -15.94 -20.18 -25.16
CA VAL A 370 -15.23 -19.20 -24.31
C VAL A 370 -15.31 -19.61 -22.85
N ARG A 371 -16.50 -20.02 -22.39
CA ARG A 371 -16.72 -20.51 -21.04
C ARG A 371 -15.84 -21.70 -20.71
N ASN A 372 -15.81 -22.73 -21.56
CA ASN A 372 -14.97 -23.92 -21.36
C ASN A 372 -13.49 -23.52 -21.28
N ALA A 373 -13.02 -22.63 -22.18
CA ALA A 373 -11.64 -22.14 -22.15
C ALA A 373 -11.29 -21.43 -20.83
N ILE A 374 -12.25 -20.68 -20.24
CA ILE A 374 -12.07 -20.02 -18.95
C ILE A 374 -12.04 -21.07 -17.83
N GLU A 375 -12.96 -22.03 -17.80
CA GLU A 375 -13.06 -23.06 -16.75
C GLU A 375 -11.86 -24.03 -16.76
N GLU A 376 -11.29 -24.31 -17.94
CA GLU A 376 -10.11 -25.17 -18.13
C GLU A 376 -8.79 -24.43 -17.89
N ALA A 377 -8.77 -23.11 -17.80
CA ALA A 377 -7.57 -22.30 -17.60
C ALA A 377 -6.91 -22.58 -16.24
N LYS A 378 -5.94 -23.50 -16.19
CA LYS A 378 -5.21 -23.88 -14.97
C LYS A 378 -3.68 -23.89 -15.22
N PRO A 379 -2.88 -23.28 -14.36
CA PRO A 379 -3.30 -22.43 -13.23
C PRO A 379 -3.82 -21.06 -13.71
N TRP A 380 -4.92 -20.62 -13.13
CA TRP A 380 -5.62 -19.37 -13.51
C TRP A 380 -4.67 -18.17 -13.59
N ARG A 381 -3.79 -17.97 -12.60
CA ARG A 381 -2.81 -16.86 -12.57
C ARG A 381 -1.93 -16.76 -13.83
N LYS A 382 -1.71 -17.86 -14.56
CA LYS A 382 -0.90 -17.87 -15.78
C LYS A 382 -1.72 -17.72 -17.06
N GLN A 383 -3.02 -18.06 -16.99
CA GLN A 383 -3.86 -18.19 -18.18
C GLN A 383 -4.98 -17.14 -18.24
N TYR A 384 -5.26 -16.42 -17.14
CA TYR A 384 -6.38 -15.48 -17.08
C TYR A 384 -6.38 -14.45 -18.23
N ARG A 385 -5.22 -13.99 -18.68
CA ARG A 385 -5.10 -13.01 -19.76
C ARG A 385 -5.78 -13.50 -21.04
N TYR A 386 -5.42 -14.70 -21.48
CA TYR A 386 -5.98 -15.28 -22.70
C TYR A 386 -7.51 -15.46 -22.58
N ALA A 387 -7.95 -15.93 -21.44
CA ALA A 387 -9.37 -16.10 -21.16
C ALA A 387 -10.13 -14.76 -21.18
N MET A 388 -9.58 -13.71 -20.55
CA MET A 388 -10.18 -12.37 -20.53
C MET A 388 -10.09 -11.66 -21.88
N GLU A 389 -9.05 -11.89 -22.69
CA GLU A 389 -8.98 -11.39 -24.06
C GLU A 389 -10.07 -11.99 -24.94
N GLU A 390 -10.30 -13.31 -24.86
CA GLU A 390 -11.40 -13.97 -25.58
C GLU A 390 -12.75 -13.42 -25.12
N LEU A 391 -12.92 -13.18 -23.81
CA LEU A 391 -14.14 -12.55 -23.29
C LEU A 391 -14.32 -11.14 -23.83
N SER A 392 -13.25 -10.35 -23.97
CA SER A 392 -13.31 -8.99 -24.49
C SER A 392 -13.78 -8.89 -25.95
N ARG A 393 -13.58 -9.95 -26.75
CA ARG A 393 -14.13 -10.03 -28.11
C ARG A 393 -15.64 -10.08 -28.15
N VAL A 394 -16.26 -10.59 -27.13
CA VAL A 394 -17.70 -10.88 -27.05
C VAL A 394 -18.45 -9.94 -26.12
N ASP A 395 -17.75 -9.31 -25.19
CA ASP A 395 -18.31 -8.29 -24.30
C ASP A 395 -18.17 -6.86 -24.90
N ALA A 396 -17.91 -6.77 -26.22
CA ALA A 396 -17.96 -5.50 -26.95
C ALA A 396 -19.31 -4.80 -26.74
N PRO A 397 -19.35 -3.46 -26.66
CA PRO A 397 -20.51 -2.69 -26.22
C PRO A 397 -21.86 -3.05 -26.87
N ALA A 398 -21.88 -3.31 -28.15
CA ALA A 398 -23.11 -3.69 -28.89
C ALA A 398 -23.72 -5.04 -28.45
N ARG A 399 -22.94 -5.93 -27.85
CA ARG A 399 -23.35 -7.27 -27.38
C ARG A 399 -23.10 -7.46 -25.87
N GLY A 400 -22.34 -6.53 -25.27
CA GLY A 400 -21.71 -6.71 -23.96
C GLY A 400 -22.67 -6.61 -22.78
N SER A 401 -23.81 -5.95 -22.91
CA SER A 401 -24.71 -5.74 -21.77
C SER A 401 -25.23 -7.07 -21.16
N ARG A 402 -25.40 -8.11 -21.97
CA ARG A 402 -25.76 -9.44 -21.48
C ARG A 402 -24.57 -10.11 -20.76
N CYS A 403 -23.41 -10.15 -21.41
CA CYS A 403 -22.19 -10.72 -20.82
C CYS A 403 -21.82 -10.01 -19.51
N ALA A 404 -21.88 -8.67 -19.50
CA ALA A 404 -21.63 -7.85 -18.31
C ALA A 404 -22.61 -8.19 -17.17
N ARG A 405 -23.89 -8.28 -17.47
CA ARG A 405 -24.93 -8.65 -16.49
C ARG A 405 -24.72 -10.05 -15.94
N ASP A 406 -24.45 -11.02 -16.82
CA ASP A 406 -24.23 -12.42 -16.40
C ASP A 406 -22.94 -12.53 -15.56
N GLY A 407 -21.89 -11.75 -15.87
CA GLY A 407 -20.66 -11.65 -15.07
C GLY A 407 -20.88 -11.06 -13.67
N LEU A 408 -21.64 -9.97 -13.58
CA LEU A 408 -22.01 -9.37 -12.29
C LEU A 408 -22.92 -10.28 -11.48
N ASN A 409 -23.88 -10.96 -12.10
CA ASN A 409 -24.73 -11.96 -11.42
C ASN A 409 -23.88 -13.12 -10.87
N ALA A 410 -22.89 -13.60 -11.62
CA ALA A 410 -21.98 -14.62 -11.15
C ALA A 410 -21.13 -14.12 -9.96
N LEU A 411 -20.63 -12.86 -10.01
CA LEU A 411 -19.93 -12.24 -8.90
C LEU A 411 -20.80 -12.27 -7.64
N TYR A 412 -22.06 -11.83 -7.74
CA TYR A 412 -23.02 -11.77 -6.63
C TYR A 412 -23.38 -13.15 -6.07
N SER A 413 -23.28 -14.22 -6.87
CA SER A 413 -23.48 -15.59 -6.41
C SER A 413 -22.24 -16.21 -5.76
N LEU A 414 -21.04 -15.71 -6.08
CA LEU A 414 -19.78 -16.26 -5.61
C LEU A 414 -19.31 -15.60 -4.30
N LEU A 415 -19.64 -14.33 -4.11
CA LEU A 415 -19.33 -13.58 -2.89
C LEU A 415 -20.54 -13.55 -1.96
N HIS A 416 -20.28 -13.43 -0.66
CA HIS A 416 -21.31 -13.36 0.38
C HIS A 416 -20.93 -12.28 1.40
N PHE A 417 -21.92 -11.84 2.16
CA PHE A 417 -21.65 -11.13 3.40
C PHE A 417 -21.13 -12.12 4.46
N ALA A 418 -20.43 -11.61 5.45
CA ALA A 418 -19.86 -12.43 6.52
C ALA A 418 -20.93 -13.15 7.36
N ASP A 419 -22.14 -12.62 7.41
CA ASP A 419 -23.32 -13.27 8.02
C ASP A 419 -23.94 -14.38 7.16
N GLY A 420 -23.38 -14.62 5.97
CA GLY A 420 -23.85 -15.65 5.02
C GLY A 420 -24.93 -15.16 4.04
N ARG A 421 -25.38 -13.93 4.12
CA ARG A 421 -26.31 -13.36 3.12
C ARG A 421 -25.65 -13.28 1.74
N GLU A 422 -26.41 -13.51 0.70
CA GLU A 422 -26.04 -13.27 -0.70
C GLU A 422 -25.89 -11.77 -0.95
N LEU A 423 -24.92 -11.32 -1.77
CA LEU A 423 -24.77 -9.90 -2.11
C LEU A 423 -25.98 -9.32 -2.85
N ALA A 424 -26.75 -10.16 -3.54
CA ALA A 424 -28.00 -9.74 -4.19
C ALA A 424 -29.06 -9.25 -3.21
N LYS A 425 -28.97 -9.64 -1.93
CA LYS A 425 -29.88 -9.23 -0.84
C LYS A 425 -29.36 -8.00 -0.06
N ALA A 426 -28.34 -7.32 -0.59
CA ALA A 426 -27.87 -6.08 0.01
C ALA A 426 -28.98 -5.01 -0.04
N GLU A 427 -29.19 -4.36 1.10
CA GLU A 427 -30.17 -3.30 1.30
C GLU A 427 -29.50 -2.10 1.95
N MET A 428 -29.94 -0.88 1.59
CA MET A 428 -29.42 0.33 2.22
C MET A 428 -29.71 0.35 3.72
N GLN A 429 -28.71 0.71 4.49
CA GLN A 429 -28.77 0.88 5.93
C GLN A 429 -28.36 2.31 6.29
N SER A 430 -29.10 2.97 7.18
CA SER A 430 -28.67 4.27 7.70
C SER A 430 -27.48 4.08 8.63
N PRO A 431 -26.43 4.93 8.53
CA PRO A 431 -25.35 4.94 9.50
C PRO A 431 -25.84 5.46 10.87
N ASN A 432 -25.10 5.16 11.92
CA ASN A 432 -25.45 5.61 13.28
C ASN A 432 -25.17 7.11 13.51
N ASN A 433 -24.29 7.69 12.69
CA ASN A 433 -23.87 9.10 12.78
C ASN A 433 -24.00 9.78 11.41
N GLY A 434 -24.21 11.11 11.42
CA GLY A 434 -24.42 11.90 10.20
C GLY A 434 -23.15 12.27 9.41
N GLY A 435 -21.96 11.88 9.87
CA GLY A 435 -20.70 12.30 9.26
C GLY A 435 -20.34 13.76 9.56
N GLY A 436 -19.36 14.30 8.82
CA GLY A 436 -18.85 15.66 8.98
C GLY A 436 -18.96 16.50 7.72
N VAL A 437 -18.94 17.82 7.86
CA VAL A 437 -18.91 18.76 6.71
C VAL A 437 -17.83 19.80 6.94
N ILE A 438 -16.97 20.00 5.94
CA ILE A 438 -15.98 21.09 5.89
C ILE A 438 -16.36 22.00 4.73
N THR A 439 -16.68 23.26 5.02
CA THR A 439 -16.93 24.29 4.00
C THR A 439 -15.65 25.07 3.76
N GLY A 440 -15.23 25.14 2.52
CA GLY A 440 -14.01 25.86 2.11
C GLY A 440 -14.15 27.38 2.33
N ARG A 441 -13.05 28.06 2.55
CA ARG A 441 -13.00 29.51 2.80
C ARG A 441 -13.47 30.34 1.61
N GLY A 442 -13.31 29.81 0.39
CA GLY A 442 -13.77 30.42 -0.86
C GLY A 442 -15.19 30.02 -1.27
N PHE A 443 -15.93 29.29 -0.43
CA PHE A 443 -17.26 28.82 -0.79
C PHE A 443 -18.23 29.98 -1.04
N GLY A 444 -18.92 29.94 -2.20
CA GLY A 444 -19.83 30.98 -2.63
C GLY A 444 -19.18 32.25 -3.21
N SER A 445 -17.83 32.28 -3.35
CA SER A 445 -17.15 33.33 -4.12
C SER A 445 -17.21 33.01 -5.62
N GLU A 446 -17.34 34.04 -6.47
CA GLU A 446 -17.14 33.89 -7.91
C GLU A 446 -15.66 33.57 -8.14
N THR A 447 -15.37 32.28 -8.33
CA THR A 447 -14.06 31.82 -8.78
C THR A 447 -14.17 31.55 -10.28
N ASP A 448 -13.21 32.05 -11.07
CA ASP A 448 -12.93 31.53 -12.40
C ASP A 448 -12.03 30.28 -12.21
N PRO A 449 -12.60 29.07 -12.18
CA PRO A 449 -11.86 27.87 -11.80
C PRO A 449 -11.03 27.32 -12.94
N GLY A 450 -10.27 28.16 -13.64
CA GLY A 450 -9.44 27.72 -14.77
C GLY A 450 -8.77 26.37 -14.54
N ILE A 451 -8.66 25.58 -15.59
CA ILE A 451 -7.97 24.28 -15.52
C ILE A 451 -6.45 24.48 -15.60
N THR A 452 -5.72 23.88 -14.66
CA THR A 452 -4.26 23.78 -14.67
C THR A 452 -3.84 22.33 -14.67
N ILE A 453 -3.00 21.93 -15.60
CA ILE A 453 -2.42 20.57 -15.70
C ILE A 453 -0.91 20.74 -15.92
N ASP A 454 -0.10 20.05 -15.11
CA ASP A 454 1.39 20.15 -15.19
C ASP A 454 1.88 21.62 -15.13
N GLU A 455 1.31 22.40 -14.21
CA GLU A 455 1.57 23.86 -14.04
C GLU A 455 1.20 24.71 -15.25
N LEU A 456 0.61 24.14 -16.31
CA LEU A 456 0.21 24.84 -17.53
C LEU A 456 -1.29 25.17 -17.52
N SER A 457 -1.63 26.34 -18.06
CA SER A 457 -3.02 26.80 -18.26
C SER A 457 -3.17 27.54 -19.59
N GLY A 458 -4.42 27.81 -20.01
CA GLY A 458 -4.73 28.59 -21.23
C GLY A 458 -4.08 28.01 -22.49
N GLU A 459 -3.54 28.85 -23.36
CA GLU A 459 -2.97 28.44 -24.66
C GLU A 459 -1.69 27.59 -24.49
N ALA A 460 -0.93 27.74 -23.40
CA ALA A 460 0.21 26.89 -23.12
C ALA A 460 -0.24 25.45 -22.88
N LEU A 461 -1.31 25.26 -22.10
CA LEU A 461 -1.91 23.93 -21.88
C LEU A 461 -2.47 23.36 -23.16
N ILE A 462 -3.19 24.14 -23.97
CA ILE A 462 -3.71 23.68 -25.28
C ILE A 462 -2.58 23.17 -26.16
N SER A 463 -1.47 23.91 -26.23
CA SER A 463 -0.30 23.53 -27.02
C SER A 463 0.31 22.21 -26.51
N HIS A 464 0.35 22.02 -25.20
CA HIS A 464 0.85 20.81 -24.56
C HIS A 464 -0.05 19.60 -24.83
N LEU A 465 -1.36 19.74 -24.69
CA LEU A 465 -2.34 18.68 -25.00
C LEU A 465 -2.27 18.24 -26.48
N ARG A 466 -2.13 19.21 -27.42
CA ARG A 466 -1.94 18.88 -28.84
C ARG A 466 -0.60 18.20 -29.12
N ALA A 467 0.44 18.52 -28.34
CA ALA A 467 1.72 17.81 -28.43
C ALA A 467 1.56 16.34 -27.95
N TRP A 468 0.79 16.11 -26.91
CA TRP A 468 0.47 14.73 -26.42
C TRP A 468 -0.34 13.94 -27.47
N GLU A 469 -1.34 14.56 -28.11
CA GLU A 469 -2.07 13.94 -29.21
C GLU A 469 -1.13 13.55 -30.35
N LYS A 470 -0.27 14.48 -30.81
CA LYS A 470 0.72 14.22 -31.85
C LYS A 470 1.71 13.10 -31.45
N GLN A 471 2.03 12.98 -30.16
CA GLN A 471 2.87 11.92 -29.63
C GLN A 471 2.09 10.63 -29.36
N ARG A 472 0.78 10.63 -29.59
CA ARG A 472 -0.13 9.49 -29.35
C ARG A 472 -0.19 9.05 -27.87
N ILE A 473 0.03 9.98 -26.96
CA ILE A 473 -0.16 9.79 -25.51
C ILE A 473 -1.65 9.85 -25.17
N MET A 474 -2.39 10.67 -25.93
CA MET A 474 -3.81 10.96 -25.74
C MET A 474 -4.56 10.80 -27.05
N GLN A 475 -5.76 10.23 -27.00
CA GLN A 475 -6.64 10.11 -28.16
C GLN A 475 -7.18 11.51 -28.58
N PRO A 476 -7.44 11.73 -29.90
CA PRO A 476 -7.94 13.02 -30.41
C PRO A 476 -9.21 13.51 -29.70
N ALA A 477 -10.14 12.62 -29.37
CA ALA A 477 -11.38 12.96 -28.66
C ALA A 477 -11.09 13.47 -27.23
N ALA A 478 -10.12 12.86 -26.53
CA ALA A 478 -9.70 13.32 -25.22
C ALA A 478 -9.04 14.72 -25.30
N THR A 479 -8.14 14.92 -26.26
CA THR A 479 -7.54 16.25 -26.50
C THR A 479 -8.61 17.31 -26.77
N SER A 480 -9.57 17.00 -27.63
CA SER A 480 -10.64 17.93 -28.01
C SER A 480 -11.50 18.31 -26.80
N ALA A 481 -11.87 17.33 -25.98
CA ALA A 481 -12.61 17.52 -24.74
C ALA A 481 -11.88 18.46 -23.76
N LEU A 482 -10.61 18.22 -23.52
CA LEU A 482 -9.80 19.05 -22.63
C LEU A 482 -9.57 20.47 -23.19
N VAL A 483 -9.31 20.60 -24.47
CA VAL A 483 -9.19 21.92 -25.15
C VAL A 483 -10.48 22.71 -25.03
N GLU A 484 -11.63 22.03 -25.13
CA GLU A 484 -12.92 22.69 -24.94
C GLU A 484 -13.08 23.25 -23.52
N ILE A 485 -12.73 22.46 -22.48
CA ILE A 485 -12.77 22.93 -21.07
C ILE A 485 -11.85 24.14 -20.88
N VAL A 486 -10.62 24.10 -21.43
CA VAL A 486 -9.69 25.23 -21.33
C VAL A 486 -10.27 26.50 -21.96
N ARG A 487 -11.01 26.37 -23.05
CA ARG A 487 -11.61 27.51 -23.78
C ARG A 487 -12.95 27.96 -23.19
N LYS A 488 -13.63 27.07 -22.48
CA LYS A 488 -14.96 27.30 -21.91
C LYS A 488 -14.94 26.96 -20.41
N PRO A 489 -14.31 27.79 -19.57
CA PRO A 489 -14.19 27.52 -18.14
C PRO A 489 -15.56 27.43 -17.45
N GLU A 490 -16.64 27.97 -18.03
CA GLU A 490 -18.01 27.78 -17.56
C GLU A 490 -18.46 26.31 -17.50
N LEU A 491 -17.80 25.40 -18.22
CA LEU A 491 -18.04 23.96 -18.09
C LEU A 491 -17.64 23.43 -16.70
N LEU A 492 -16.77 24.14 -15.97
CA LEU A 492 -16.38 23.83 -14.61
C LEU A 492 -17.38 24.36 -13.55
N ASP A 493 -18.52 24.93 -13.97
CA ASP A 493 -19.63 25.19 -13.04
C ASP A 493 -20.27 23.84 -12.63
N LEU A 494 -20.01 23.43 -11.40
CA LEU A 494 -20.41 22.15 -10.83
C LEU A 494 -21.53 22.29 -9.78
N GLN A 495 -22.19 23.45 -9.74
CA GLN A 495 -23.29 23.69 -8.80
C GLN A 495 -24.43 22.68 -8.96
N GLY A 496 -24.97 22.23 -7.85
CA GLY A 496 -26.04 21.23 -7.81
C GLY A 496 -25.58 19.78 -8.01
N LEU A 497 -24.28 19.55 -8.21
CA LEU A 497 -23.70 18.23 -8.28
C LEU A 497 -22.96 17.89 -6.98
N THR A 498 -23.14 16.66 -6.48
CA THR A 498 -22.34 16.11 -5.38
C THR A 498 -21.55 14.91 -5.89
N PHE A 499 -20.22 15.03 -5.87
CA PHE A 499 -19.30 13.98 -6.30
C PHE A 499 -18.97 13.05 -5.14
N VAL A 500 -19.44 11.82 -5.21
CA VAL A 500 -19.14 10.77 -4.23
C VAL A 500 -17.88 10.03 -4.65
N CYS A 501 -16.77 10.31 -4.00
CA CYS A 501 -15.47 9.69 -4.33
C CYS A 501 -15.27 8.42 -3.50
N LEU A 502 -15.48 7.25 -4.12
CA LEU A 502 -15.13 5.95 -3.54
C LEU A 502 -13.61 5.79 -3.59
N GLY A 503 -12.97 5.72 -2.42
CA GLY A 503 -11.52 5.79 -2.31
C GLY A 503 -10.97 7.22 -2.48
N ALA A 504 -11.59 8.21 -1.83
CA ALA A 504 -11.22 9.64 -1.93
C ALA A 504 -9.74 9.93 -1.60
N GLY A 505 -9.06 9.05 -0.85
CA GLY A 505 -7.63 9.13 -0.57
C GLY A 505 -6.72 8.52 -1.64
N ALA A 506 -7.25 7.98 -2.75
CA ALA A 506 -6.42 7.43 -3.82
C ALA A 506 -5.62 8.54 -4.55
N GLU A 507 -4.45 8.18 -5.08
CA GLU A 507 -3.58 9.16 -5.79
C GLU A 507 -4.22 9.71 -7.07
N LEU A 508 -5.13 8.94 -7.68
CA LEU A 508 -5.89 9.37 -8.87
C LEU A 508 -7.30 9.88 -8.52
N SER A 509 -7.58 10.15 -7.24
CA SER A 509 -8.88 10.66 -6.82
C SER A 509 -9.15 12.06 -7.37
N PRO A 510 -10.33 12.32 -7.91
CA PRO A 510 -10.74 13.64 -8.40
C PRO A 510 -11.04 14.63 -7.26
N ALA A 511 -11.20 14.16 -6.02
CA ALA A 511 -11.65 14.95 -4.89
C ALA A 511 -10.87 16.26 -4.67
N PRO A 512 -9.52 16.29 -4.70
CA PRO A 512 -8.76 17.53 -4.54
C PRO A 512 -9.08 18.58 -5.60
N GLN A 513 -9.16 18.15 -6.86
CA GLN A 513 -9.39 19.04 -7.99
C GLN A 513 -10.84 19.57 -7.99
N LEU A 514 -11.81 18.69 -7.75
CA LEU A 514 -13.23 19.06 -7.66
C LEU A 514 -13.48 20.09 -6.54
N LEU A 515 -12.87 19.92 -5.38
CA LEU A 515 -12.93 20.88 -4.29
C LEU A 515 -12.36 22.26 -4.71
N THR A 516 -11.26 22.25 -5.44
CA THR A 516 -10.66 23.49 -5.98
C THR A 516 -11.60 24.19 -6.96
N TRP A 517 -12.36 23.45 -7.77
CA TRP A 517 -13.36 23.98 -8.69
C TRP A 517 -14.71 24.32 -8.02
N GLY A 518 -14.78 24.26 -6.69
CA GLY A 518 -15.97 24.68 -5.94
C GLY A 518 -17.07 23.64 -5.83
N ALA A 519 -16.81 22.38 -6.19
CA ALA A 519 -17.81 21.31 -6.13
C ALA A 519 -18.10 20.85 -4.70
N ASP A 520 -19.27 20.25 -4.51
CA ASP A 520 -19.61 19.41 -3.38
C ASP A 520 -18.98 18.03 -3.57
N VAL A 521 -18.15 17.61 -2.62
CA VAL A 521 -17.46 16.33 -2.66
C VAL A 521 -17.78 15.52 -1.42
N ALA A 522 -18.24 14.30 -1.59
CA ALA A 522 -18.46 13.34 -0.52
C ALA A 522 -17.31 12.32 -0.54
N ALA A 523 -16.53 12.26 0.54
CA ALA A 523 -15.37 11.41 0.64
C ALA A 523 -15.67 10.12 1.41
N VAL A 524 -15.67 8.98 0.70
CA VAL A 524 -15.69 7.66 1.30
C VAL A 524 -14.23 7.21 1.46
N MET A 525 -13.72 7.30 2.67
CA MET A 525 -12.35 6.91 3.00
C MET A 525 -12.20 6.73 4.52
N ARG A 526 -11.28 5.88 4.92
CA ARG A 526 -11.03 5.63 6.34
C ARG A 526 -10.54 6.90 7.05
N PRO A 527 -11.12 7.24 8.22
CA PRO A 527 -10.70 8.40 9.01
C PRO A 527 -9.30 8.19 9.62
N GLY A 528 -8.73 9.24 10.20
CA GLY A 528 -7.45 9.17 10.93
C GLY A 528 -6.21 8.98 10.06
N THR A 529 -6.32 8.91 8.73
CA THR A 529 -5.18 8.77 7.83
C THR A 529 -4.63 10.13 7.40
N ASP A 530 -3.32 10.20 7.09
CA ASP A 530 -2.70 11.42 6.54
C ASP A 530 -3.37 11.89 5.26
N ARG A 531 -3.89 10.96 4.46
CA ARG A 531 -4.65 11.26 3.24
C ARG A 531 -5.97 11.96 3.57
N ALA A 532 -6.67 11.52 4.62
CA ALA A 532 -7.87 12.18 5.10
C ALA A 532 -7.56 13.59 5.61
N ALA A 533 -6.52 13.73 6.44
CA ALA A 533 -6.08 15.02 6.96
C ALA A 533 -5.64 15.99 5.83
N ARG A 534 -4.96 15.47 4.80
CA ARG A 534 -4.59 16.25 3.62
C ARG A 534 -5.82 16.72 2.86
N LEU A 535 -6.78 15.84 2.59
CA LEU A 535 -8.01 16.19 1.86
C LEU A 535 -8.83 17.23 2.63
N GLN A 536 -8.93 17.10 3.95
CA GLN A 536 -9.60 18.08 4.82
C GLN A 536 -8.92 19.47 4.77
N ARG A 537 -7.57 19.51 4.74
CA ARG A 537 -6.83 20.79 4.59
C ARG A 537 -7.08 21.42 3.22
N ILE A 538 -7.12 20.61 2.15
CA ILE A 538 -7.45 21.10 0.81
C ILE A 538 -8.89 21.65 0.80
N ALA A 539 -9.84 20.91 1.34
CA ALA A 539 -11.23 21.36 1.44
C ALA A 539 -11.36 22.70 2.17
N ALA A 540 -10.72 22.84 3.34
CA ALA A 540 -10.76 24.09 4.12
C ALA A 540 -10.15 25.29 3.37
N ALA A 541 -9.22 25.07 2.45
CA ALA A 541 -8.56 26.13 1.66
C ALA A 541 -9.26 26.39 0.32
N SER A 542 -10.17 25.52 -0.14
CA SER A 542 -10.81 25.55 -1.45
C SER A 542 -12.09 26.40 -1.48
N SER A 543 -12.78 26.38 -2.64
CA SER A 543 -14.12 26.97 -2.83
C SER A 543 -15.25 25.94 -2.72
N GLY A 544 -14.93 24.65 -2.54
CA GLY A 544 -15.91 23.56 -2.45
C GLY A 544 -16.34 23.23 -1.02
N ARG A 545 -17.21 22.22 -0.90
CA ARG A 545 -17.60 21.59 0.38
C ARG A 545 -17.18 20.14 0.39
N LEU A 546 -16.66 19.67 1.53
CA LEU A 546 -16.33 18.27 1.73
C LEU A 546 -17.30 17.64 2.74
N PHE A 547 -18.07 16.66 2.31
CA PHE A 547 -18.84 15.76 3.17
C PHE A 547 -17.96 14.57 3.54
N ILE A 548 -17.79 14.31 4.82
CA ILE A 548 -16.93 13.23 5.34
C ILE A 548 -17.87 12.10 5.77
N ALA A 549 -17.63 10.91 5.25
CA ALA A 549 -18.39 9.73 5.62
C ALA A 549 -18.30 9.46 7.13
N PRO A 550 -19.39 9.00 7.77
CA PRO A 550 -19.37 8.56 9.17
C PRO A 550 -18.38 7.43 9.39
N ASP A 551 -17.87 7.28 10.63
CA ASP A 551 -16.89 6.24 10.98
C ASP A 551 -17.43 4.81 10.75
N ASP A 552 -18.76 4.62 10.86
CA ASP A 552 -19.43 3.35 10.58
C ASP A 552 -19.99 3.25 9.14
N ALA A 553 -19.56 4.13 8.23
CA ALA A 553 -19.89 4.14 6.81
C ALA A 553 -18.70 4.60 5.97
N CYS A 554 -17.49 4.14 6.26
CA CYS A 554 -16.25 4.59 5.62
C CYS A 554 -15.40 3.47 5.00
N ASP A 555 -15.66 2.21 5.32
CA ASP A 555 -14.97 1.05 4.76
C ASP A 555 -15.86 0.32 3.73
N ILE A 556 -15.47 0.40 2.46
CA ILE A 556 -16.24 -0.11 1.31
C ILE A 556 -16.43 -1.63 1.36
N VAL A 557 -15.50 -2.36 1.96
CA VAL A 557 -15.60 -3.83 2.10
C VAL A 557 -16.46 -4.22 3.29
N ARG A 558 -16.38 -3.46 4.38
CA ARG A 558 -17.08 -3.79 5.64
C ARG A 558 -18.52 -3.30 5.69
N GLU A 559 -18.78 -2.13 5.10
CA GLU A 559 -20.01 -1.36 5.35
C GLU A 559 -20.67 -0.83 4.06
N PRO A 560 -20.67 -1.59 2.94
CA PRO A 560 -21.20 -1.08 1.68
C PRO A 560 -22.67 -0.64 1.77
N GLU A 561 -23.49 -1.35 2.57
CA GLU A 561 -24.92 -1.05 2.77
C GLU A 561 -25.13 0.28 3.51
N ARG A 562 -24.30 0.60 4.52
CA ARG A 562 -24.34 1.87 5.26
C ARG A 562 -23.80 3.03 4.44
N ILE A 563 -22.74 2.79 3.68
CA ILE A 563 -22.22 3.81 2.75
C ILE A 563 -23.30 4.16 1.74
N ALA A 564 -24.00 3.18 1.17
CA ALA A 564 -25.09 3.42 0.23
C ALA A 564 -26.22 4.25 0.87
N GLY A 565 -26.60 3.95 2.12
CA GLY A 565 -27.60 4.73 2.86
C GLY A 565 -27.17 6.18 3.09
N TRP A 566 -25.93 6.41 3.53
CA TRP A 566 -25.39 7.76 3.71
C TRP A 566 -25.34 8.55 2.40
N VAL A 567 -24.86 7.92 1.33
CA VAL A 567 -24.72 8.53 0.00
C VAL A 567 -26.09 8.92 -0.55
N ALA A 568 -27.13 8.10 -0.38
CA ALA A 568 -28.45 8.38 -0.88
C ALA A 568 -29.09 9.64 -0.25
N GLU A 569 -28.67 10.04 0.94
CA GLU A 569 -29.14 11.23 1.66
C GLU A 569 -28.40 12.52 1.29
N LEU A 570 -27.31 12.44 0.54
CA LEU A 570 -26.52 13.61 0.15
C LEU A 570 -27.30 14.56 -0.77
N PRO A 571 -27.03 15.87 -0.67
CA PRO A 571 -27.74 16.88 -1.47
C PRO A 571 -27.35 16.83 -2.95
N GLY A 572 -28.13 17.47 -3.80
CA GLY A 572 -27.85 17.63 -5.22
C GLY A 572 -28.02 16.37 -6.04
N ARG A 573 -27.62 16.43 -7.31
CA ARG A 573 -27.51 15.26 -8.20
C ARG A 573 -26.20 14.56 -7.91
N LEU A 574 -26.24 13.25 -7.72
CA LEU A 574 -25.07 12.47 -7.36
C LEU A 574 -24.25 12.05 -8.58
N VAL A 575 -22.94 12.13 -8.44
CA VAL A 575 -21.95 11.58 -9.37
C VAL A 575 -21.04 10.67 -8.57
N ILE A 576 -21.22 9.35 -8.65
CA ILE A 576 -20.38 8.39 -7.94
C ILE A 576 -19.14 8.11 -8.79
N VAL A 577 -17.95 8.31 -8.21
CA VAL A 577 -16.68 8.16 -8.90
C VAL A 577 -15.86 7.06 -8.21
N ASP A 578 -15.67 5.94 -8.90
CA ASP A 578 -14.84 4.83 -8.44
C ASP A 578 -13.38 5.02 -8.88
N THR A 579 -12.53 5.31 -7.91
CA THR A 579 -11.06 5.40 -8.09
C THR A 579 -10.32 4.41 -7.19
N LEU A 580 -11.00 3.35 -6.79
CA LEU A 580 -10.46 2.37 -5.86
C LEU A 580 -9.24 1.64 -6.42
N TYR A 581 -8.33 1.39 -5.51
CA TYR A 581 -7.22 0.47 -5.68
C TYR A 581 -6.86 -0.14 -4.32
N ALA A 582 -6.62 -1.44 -4.33
CA ALA A 582 -6.07 -2.17 -3.20
C ALA A 582 -5.17 -3.31 -3.69
N PRO A 583 -4.20 -3.80 -2.91
CA PRO A 583 -3.34 -4.91 -3.33
C PRO A 583 -4.08 -6.25 -3.29
N GLY A 584 -3.79 -7.12 -4.25
CA GLY A 584 -4.19 -8.54 -4.21
C GLY A 584 -5.70 -8.79 -4.23
N ALA A 585 -6.18 -9.59 -3.31
CA ALA A 585 -7.60 -9.98 -3.20
C ALA A 585 -8.49 -8.86 -2.65
N ASP A 586 -7.92 -7.94 -1.89
CA ASP A 586 -8.65 -6.83 -1.29
C ASP A 586 -9.22 -5.89 -2.35
N PHE A 587 -8.53 -5.79 -3.51
CA PHE A 587 -9.07 -5.01 -4.62
C PHE A 587 -10.35 -5.61 -5.21
N LEU A 588 -10.42 -6.93 -5.30
CA LEU A 588 -11.62 -7.62 -5.77
C LEU A 588 -12.80 -7.42 -4.82
N LEU A 589 -12.56 -7.48 -3.50
CA LEU A 589 -13.57 -7.22 -2.47
C LEU A 589 -14.01 -5.75 -2.48
N ALA A 590 -13.08 -4.81 -2.60
CA ALA A 590 -13.38 -3.38 -2.66
C ALA A 590 -14.21 -3.04 -3.91
N ALA A 591 -13.87 -3.60 -5.07
CA ALA A 591 -14.64 -3.42 -6.30
C ALA A 591 -16.06 -4.02 -6.19
N ALA A 592 -16.22 -5.16 -5.51
CA ALA A 592 -17.54 -5.74 -5.26
C ALA A 592 -18.37 -4.88 -4.28
N GLY A 593 -17.75 -4.34 -3.23
CA GLY A 593 -18.40 -3.41 -2.30
C GLY A 593 -18.83 -2.11 -2.99
N ALA A 594 -17.97 -1.56 -3.87
CA ALA A 594 -18.32 -0.40 -4.69
C ALA A 594 -19.51 -0.68 -5.60
N ASP A 595 -19.52 -1.84 -6.26
CA ASP A 595 -20.64 -2.24 -7.13
C ASP A 595 -21.98 -2.36 -6.37
N ILE A 596 -21.95 -2.82 -5.11
CA ILE A 596 -23.13 -2.82 -4.22
C ILE A 596 -23.59 -1.38 -3.97
N ILE A 597 -22.70 -0.45 -3.62
CA ILE A 597 -23.02 0.95 -3.38
C ILE A 597 -23.61 1.59 -4.63
N GLU A 598 -22.94 1.44 -5.77
CA GLU A 598 -23.35 1.96 -7.06
C GLU A 598 -24.76 1.48 -7.44
N ARG A 599 -25.05 0.18 -7.28
CA ARG A 599 -26.34 -0.42 -7.54
C ARG A 599 -27.42 0.14 -6.62
N LEU A 600 -27.24 0.07 -5.31
CA LEU A 600 -28.22 0.49 -4.32
C LEU A 600 -28.57 1.98 -4.46
N VAL A 601 -27.55 2.83 -4.59
CA VAL A 601 -27.77 4.26 -4.75
C VAL A 601 -28.47 4.57 -6.09
N SER A 602 -28.08 3.89 -7.16
CA SER A 602 -28.70 4.07 -8.48
C SER A 602 -30.16 3.64 -8.53
N GLU A 603 -30.54 2.62 -7.76
CA GLU A 603 -31.93 2.19 -7.59
C GLU A 603 -32.76 3.23 -6.82
N ALA A 604 -32.19 3.82 -5.76
CA ALA A 604 -32.88 4.83 -4.93
C ALA A 604 -32.88 6.23 -5.55
N ARG A 605 -31.83 6.60 -6.26
CA ARG A 605 -31.61 7.89 -6.91
C ARG A 605 -31.40 7.68 -8.42
N PRO A 606 -32.46 7.55 -9.22
CA PRO A 606 -32.38 7.25 -10.66
C PRO A 606 -31.60 8.28 -11.48
N ASP A 607 -31.48 9.52 -11.00
CA ASP A 607 -30.74 10.62 -11.61
C ASP A 607 -29.22 10.56 -11.35
N THR A 608 -28.76 9.58 -10.54
CA THR A 608 -27.33 9.38 -10.24
C THR A 608 -26.54 9.05 -11.51
N MET A 609 -25.41 9.71 -11.68
CA MET A 609 -24.41 9.39 -12.67
C MET A 609 -23.30 8.52 -12.05
N LEU A 610 -22.75 7.60 -12.81
CA LEU A 610 -21.66 6.74 -12.38
C LEU A 610 -20.41 6.99 -13.22
N ALA A 611 -19.24 6.93 -12.59
CA ALA A 611 -17.97 7.23 -13.25
C ALA A 611 -16.84 6.32 -12.80
N TRP A 612 -15.99 5.90 -13.75
CA TRP A 612 -14.83 5.04 -13.50
C TRP A 612 -13.59 5.50 -14.26
N ILE A 613 -12.43 5.21 -13.71
CA ILE A 613 -11.15 5.29 -14.43
C ILE A 613 -10.78 3.88 -14.87
N GLY A 614 -10.84 3.63 -16.18
CA GLY A 614 -10.37 2.39 -16.80
C GLY A 614 -8.85 2.28 -16.75
N SER A 615 -8.34 1.05 -16.82
CA SER A 615 -6.89 0.78 -16.85
C SER A 615 -6.42 0.53 -18.29
N PRO A 616 -5.28 1.09 -18.75
CA PRO A 616 -4.69 0.75 -20.03
C PRO A 616 -4.16 -0.69 -20.08
N THR A 617 -4.04 -1.33 -18.90
CA THR A 617 -3.61 -2.70 -18.78
C THR A 617 -4.79 -3.67 -18.61
N ASP A 618 -5.83 -3.47 -19.41
CA ASP A 618 -6.97 -4.38 -19.66
C ASP A 618 -7.06 -4.67 -21.18
N ALA A 619 -7.90 -5.60 -21.60
CA ALA A 619 -8.16 -5.87 -23.01
C ALA A 619 -9.43 -5.14 -23.48
N TYR A 620 -9.33 -4.47 -24.60
CA TYR A 620 -10.42 -3.70 -25.22
C TYR A 620 -10.61 -4.08 -26.69
N MET A 621 -11.82 -3.86 -27.21
CA MET A 621 -12.03 -3.79 -28.66
C MET A 621 -11.75 -2.37 -29.10
N LEU A 622 -10.88 -2.24 -30.10
CA LEU A 622 -10.58 -0.97 -30.77
C LEU A 622 -11.41 -0.86 -32.05
N ASP A 623 -11.69 0.35 -32.48
CA ASP A 623 -12.32 0.60 -33.77
C ASP A 623 -11.35 0.33 -34.93
N GLU A 624 -11.88 0.27 -36.15
CA GLU A 624 -11.09 0.00 -37.36
C GLU A 624 -10.04 1.10 -37.60
N VAL A 625 -10.30 2.34 -37.22
CA VAL A 625 -9.39 3.47 -37.40
C VAL A 625 -8.19 3.29 -36.45
N ALA A 626 -8.41 3.02 -35.18
CA ALA A 626 -7.37 2.79 -34.21
C ALA A 626 -6.50 1.58 -34.56
N VAL A 627 -7.11 0.49 -35.05
CA VAL A 627 -6.39 -0.69 -35.56
C VAL A 627 -5.52 -0.32 -36.78
N SER A 628 -6.07 0.40 -37.74
CA SER A 628 -5.35 0.83 -38.95
C SER A 628 -4.16 1.75 -38.60
N GLU A 629 -4.35 2.70 -37.70
CA GLU A 629 -3.29 3.59 -37.23
C GLU A 629 -2.18 2.83 -36.51
N THR A 630 -2.53 1.85 -35.67
CA THR A 630 -1.59 0.98 -34.99
C THR A 630 -0.70 0.23 -35.95
N LEU A 631 -1.30 -0.36 -37.00
CA LEU A 631 -0.58 -1.13 -38.02
C LEU A 631 0.28 -0.24 -38.93
N ALA A 632 -0.08 1.01 -39.14
CA ALA A 632 0.64 1.98 -39.98
C ALA A 632 1.82 2.66 -39.24
N ASP A 633 1.97 2.52 -37.93
CA ASP A 633 2.98 3.24 -37.16
C ASP A 633 4.39 2.67 -37.34
N ASN A 634 5.23 3.41 -38.10
CA ASN A 634 6.61 3.02 -38.36
C ASN A 634 7.61 3.30 -37.20
N ARG A 635 7.23 4.05 -36.15
CA ARG A 635 8.16 4.38 -35.06
C ARG A 635 8.59 3.11 -34.28
N TRP A 636 7.72 2.14 -34.16
CA TRP A 636 7.93 0.86 -33.51
C TRP A 636 8.81 -0.11 -34.33
N ALA A 637 8.77 -0.02 -35.66
CA ALA A 637 9.58 -0.88 -36.54
C ALA A 637 11.08 -0.70 -36.28
N LYS A 638 11.52 0.54 -35.96
CA LYS A 638 12.92 0.84 -35.65
C LYS A 638 13.33 0.29 -34.29
N ILE A 639 12.43 0.32 -33.30
CA ILE A 639 12.66 -0.23 -31.97
C ILE A 639 12.68 -1.75 -32.03
N ALA A 640 11.74 -2.35 -32.76
CA ALA A 640 11.67 -3.80 -32.94
C ALA A 640 12.89 -4.39 -33.64
N ALA A 641 13.41 -3.73 -34.65
CA ALA A 641 14.60 -4.19 -35.38
C ALA A 641 15.83 -4.35 -34.46
N GLY A 642 15.95 -3.48 -33.42
CA GLY A 642 17.02 -3.56 -32.43
C GLY A 642 16.80 -4.61 -31.32
N TYR A 643 15.55 -4.91 -30.98
CA TYR A 643 15.20 -5.74 -29.80
C TYR A 643 14.36 -6.99 -30.12
N ALA A 644 13.88 -7.15 -31.35
CA ALA A 644 12.96 -8.23 -31.76
C ALA A 644 13.47 -9.65 -31.47
N LYS A 645 14.77 -9.87 -31.51
CA LYS A 645 15.38 -11.16 -31.16
C LYS A 645 15.34 -11.48 -29.68
N ALA A 646 15.35 -10.47 -28.81
CA ALA A 646 15.40 -10.62 -27.37
C ALA A 646 14.01 -10.66 -26.71
N ALA A 647 13.01 -10.01 -27.28
CA ALA A 647 11.79 -9.70 -26.58
C ALA A 647 10.56 -10.53 -26.94
N ARG A 648 10.60 -11.36 -28.01
CA ARG A 648 9.42 -12.06 -28.56
C ARG A 648 8.21 -11.12 -28.76
N VAL A 649 8.50 -9.89 -29.20
CA VAL A 649 7.48 -8.85 -29.34
C VAL A 649 6.58 -9.23 -30.51
N ARG A 650 5.29 -9.38 -30.26
CA ARG A 650 4.30 -9.67 -31.30
C ARG A 650 3.69 -8.36 -31.78
N ALA A 651 3.39 -8.32 -33.05
CA ALA A 651 2.59 -7.23 -33.60
C ALA A 651 1.20 -7.24 -32.97
N ALA A 652 0.61 -6.06 -32.74
CA ALA A 652 -0.77 -5.94 -32.31
C ALA A 652 -1.69 -6.73 -33.25
N ARG A 653 -2.79 -7.24 -32.70
CA ARG A 653 -3.69 -8.13 -33.46
C ARG A 653 -4.52 -7.35 -34.43
N ALA A 654 -4.55 -7.82 -35.68
CA ALA A 654 -5.42 -7.28 -36.73
C ALA A 654 -6.92 -7.57 -36.50
N ASP A 655 -7.27 -8.31 -35.44
CA ASP A 655 -8.65 -8.68 -35.06
C ASP A 655 -9.35 -7.61 -34.21
N GLY A 656 -8.74 -6.44 -34.00
CA GLY A 656 -9.28 -5.33 -33.23
C GLY A 656 -9.13 -5.45 -31.71
N VAL A 657 -8.60 -6.57 -31.19
CA VAL A 657 -8.37 -6.70 -29.73
C VAL A 657 -7.05 -6.03 -29.35
N TYR A 658 -7.13 -5.09 -28.44
CA TYR A 658 -5.98 -4.59 -27.71
C TYR A 658 -5.69 -5.50 -26.51
N PRO A 659 -4.57 -6.22 -26.47
CA PRO A 659 -4.23 -7.16 -25.42
C PRO A 659 -3.39 -6.46 -24.34
N GLY A 660 -4.01 -5.58 -23.56
CA GLY A 660 -3.31 -4.69 -22.61
C GLY A 660 -2.76 -5.34 -21.34
N PHE A 661 -3.15 -6.59 -21.04
CA PHE A 661 -2.73 -7.26 -19.81
C PHE A 661 -1.22 -7.46 -19.70
N VAL A 662 -0.68 -7.27 -18.48
CA VAL A 662 0.72 -7.52 -18.14
C VAL A 662 0.83 -8.53 -16.99
N ASP A 663 1.81 -9.42 -17.05
CA ASP A 663 1.98 -10.52 -16.08
C ASP A 663 2.12 -10.08 -14.62
N VAL A 664 2.63 -8.87 -14.40
CA VAL A 664 2.90 -8.32 -13.06
C VAL A 664 1.62 -8.01 -12.29
N GLN A 665 0.50 -7.71 -12.97
CA GLN A 665 -0.76 -7.30 -12.33
C GLN A 665 -1.48 -8.43 -11.60
N GLY A 666 -1.60 -9.57 -12.24
CA GLY A 666 -2.36 -10.71 -11.76
C GLY A 666 -3.88 -10.62 -11.98
N PRO A 667 -4.59 -11.76 -11.76
CA PRO A 667 -6.00 -11.90 -12.11
C PRO A 667 -6.96 -11.06 -11.26
N ASN A 668 -6.63 -10.78 -10.01
CA ASN A 668 -7.51 -10.02 -9.12
C ASN A 668 -7.65 -8.57 -9.56
N TYR A 669 -6.54 -7.95 -10.00
CA TYR A 669 -6.57 -6.60 -10.55
C TYR A 669 -7.43 -6.53 -11.81
N ALA A 670 -7.20 -7.46 -12.74
CA ALA A 670 -7.97 -7.54 -13.97
C ALA A 670 -9.48 -7.75 -13.71
N ALA A 671 -9.81 -8.64 -12.76
CA ALA A 671 -11.19 -8.92 -12.36
C ALA A 671 -11.85 -7.69 -11.71
N ALA A 672 -11.15 -7.01 -10.79
CA ALA A 672 -11.68 -5.81 -10.13
C ALA A 672 -12.00 -4.70 -11.14
N LYS A 673 -11.09 -4.41 -12.08
CA LYS A 673 -11.34 -3.44 -13.16
C LYS A 673 -12.49 -3.88 -14.07
N ARG A 674 -12.66 -5.18 -14.29
CA ARG A 674 -13.75 -5.71 -15.10
C ARG A 674 -15.12 -5.54 -14.44
N ILE A 675 -15.23 -5.56 -13.12
CA ILE A 675 -16.48 -5.27 -12.39
C ILE A 675 -17.00 -3.88 -12.73
N GLY A 676 -16.21 -2.82 -12.53
CA GLY A 676 -16.62 -1.46 -12.87
C GLY A 676 -16.93 -1.27 -14.36
N ARG A 677 -16.16 -1.91 -15.27
CA ARG A 677 -16.44 -1.90 -16.70
C ARG A 677 -17.79 -2.54 -17.04
N TRP A 678 -18.11 -3.68 -16.42
CA TRP A 678 -19.39 -4.33 -16.63
C TRP A 678 -20.55 -3.52 -16.04
N ARG A 679 -20.37 -2.91 -14.87
CA ARG A 679 -21.37 -1.99 -14.31
C ARG A 679 -21.62 -0.82 -15.28
N ALA A 680 -20.58 -0.18 -15.78
CA ALA A 680 -20.68 0.88 -16.77
C ALA A 680 -21.48 0.45 -18.01
N THR A 681 -21.22 -0.75 -18.53
CA THR A 681 -21.91 -1.31 -19.70
C THR A 681 -23.39 -1.57 -19.41
N VAL A 682 -23.71 -2.14 -18.25
CA VAL A 682 -25.10 -2.42 -17.85
C VAL A 682 -25.89 -1.15 -17.63
N GLU A 683 -25.34 -0.19 -16.90
CA GLU A 683 -26.03 1.06 -16.58
C GLU A 683 -26.23 1.94 -17.82
N ARG A 684 -25.23 1.98 -18.72
CA ARG A 684 -25.40 2.65 -20.02
C ARG A 684 -26.53 2.02 -20.82
N ALA A 685 -26.58 0.69 -20.91
CA ALA A 685 -27.64 -0.02 -21.63
C ALA A 685 -29.04 0.22 -21.02
N ALA A 686 -29.09 0.58 -19.74
CA ALA A 686 -30.32 1.00 -19.03
C ALA A 686 -30.66 2.49 -19.25
N GLY A 687 -29.83 3.24 -20.01
CA GLY A 687 -30.05 4.67 -20.29
C GLY A 687 -29.50 5.62 -19.23
N ARG A 688 -28.69 5.13 -18.29
CA ARG A 688 -28.03 5.97 -17.26
C ARG A 688 -26.85 6.72 -17.88
N GLN A 689 -26.69 7.98 -17.50
CA GLN A 689 -25.50 8.74 -17.84
C GLN A 689 -24.30 8.15 -17.09
N ILE A 690 -23.23 7.87 -17.82
CA ILE A 690 -21.99 7.31 -17.25
C ILE A 690 -20.78 8.10 -17.75
N SER A 691 -19.65 7.98 -17.06
CA SER A 691 -18.34 8.36 -17.53
C SER A 691 -17.39 7.16 -17.38
N TYR A 692 -16.75 6.80 -18.46
CA TYR A 692 -15.70 5.76 -18.43
C TYR A 692 -14.55 6.20 -19.35
N ASN A 693 -13.41 6.53 -18.76
CA ASN A 693 -12.24 6.97 -19.50
C ASN A 693 -11.04 6.14 -19.09
N VAL A 694 -10.24 5.67 -20.05
CA VAL A 694 -9.02 4.92 -19.75
C VAL A 694 -7.93 5.88 -19.33
N GLY A 695 -7.43 5.69 -18.11
CA GLY A 695 -6.40 6.54 -17.53
C GLY A 695 -5.01 6.22 -18.09
N PRO A 696 -4.06 7.17 -17.98
CA PRO A 696 -2.68 6.98 -18.42
C PRO A 696 -1.92 6.02 -17.51
N MET A 697 -0.80 5.50 -18.03
CA MET A 697 0.22 4.95 -17.14
C MET A 697 0.67 6.04 -16.18
N SER A 698 0.49 5.81 -14.89
CA SER A 698 0.76 6.81 -13.84
C SER A 698 1.83 6.31 -12.88
N LEU A 699 2.74 7.20 -12.47
CA LEU A 699 3.82 6.93 -11.52
C LEU A 699 3.28 6.90 -10.08
N THR A 700 2.23 6.10 -9.85
CA THR A 700 1.65 5.92 -8.52
C THR A 700 2.60 5.13 -7.61
N ARG A 701 2.42 5.24 -6.29
CA ARG A 701 3.23 4.49 -5.31
C ARG A 701 3.24 2.99 -5.59
N SER A 702 2.09 2.41 -5.90
CA SER A 702 2.00 0.97 -6.22
C SER A 702 2.87 0.55 -7.40
N VAL A 703 3.13 1.45 -8.35
CA VAL A 703 4.09 1.25 -9.45
C VAL A 703 5.52 1.46 -8.98
N LEU A 704 5.76 2.53 -8.22
CA LEU A 704 7.09 2.90 -7.73
C LEU A 704 7.61 1.94 -6.65
N ASP A 705 6.74 1.27 -5.91
CA ASP A 705 7.11 0.23 -4.93
C ASP A 705 7.62 -1.07 -5.58
N SER A 706 7.35 -1.28 -6.87
CA SER A 706 7.84 -2.43 -7.62
C SER A 706 9.06 -2.07 -8.46
N ALA A 707 10.25 -2.65 -8.17
CA ALA A 707 11.47 -2.45 -8.97
C ALA A 707 11.27 -2.77 -10.44
N VAL A 708 10.52 -3.83 -10.71
CA VAL A 708 10.22 -4.29 -12.06
C VAL A 708 9.36 -3.26 -12.78
N LEU A 709 8.27 -2.78 -12.13
CA LEU A 709 7.40 -1.77 -12.73
C LEU A 709 8.10 -0.43 -12.89
N ARG A 710 8.87 0.01 -11.91
CA ARG A 710 9.65 1.25 -12.01
C ARG A 710 10.66 1.20 -13.15
N ALA A 711 11.41 0.11 -13.28
CA ALA A 711 12.31 -0.09 -14.40
C ALA A 711 11.53 -0.14 -15.73
N ALA A 712 10.40 -0.83 -15.77
CA ALA A 712 9.55 -0.89 -16.96
C ALA A 712 9.05 0.50 -17.37
N TYR A 713 8.48 1.27 -16.46
CA TYR A 713 7.96 2.61 -16.73
C TYR A 713 9.07 3.60 -17.14
N GLY A 714 10.24 3.55 -16.48
CA GLY A 714 11.42 4.31 -16.90
C GLY A 714 11.92 3.93 -18.30
N GLY A 715 11.83 2.66 -18.66
CA GLY A 715 12.16 2.16 -19.99
C GLY A 715 11.10 2.49 -21.04
N MET A 716 9.82 2.45 -20.69
CA MET A 716 8.71 2.85 -21.57
C MET A 716 8.82 4.31 -22.00
N ALA A 717 9.21 5.20 -21.09
CA ALA A 717 9.48 6.60 -21.42
C ALA A 717 10.54 6.75 -22.53
N LYS A 718 11.56 5.89 -22.57
CA LYS A 718 12.63 5.92 -23.59
C LYS A 718 12.18 5.46 -24.97
N ILE A 719 11.10 4.73 -25.02
CA ILE A 719 10.50 4.28 -26.29
C ILE A 719 9.26 5.11 -26.66
N GLY A 720 9.09 6.29 -26.05
CA GLY A 720 8.03 7.23 -26.43
C GLY A 720 6.69 6.97 -25.76
N MET A 721 6.64 6.17 -24.69
CA MET A 721 5.45 5.88 -23.89
C MET A 721 5.71 6.33 -22.43
N PRO A 722 5.71 7.63 -22.14
CA PRO A 722 5.98 8.13 -20.81
C PRO A 722 4.79 7.87 -19.86
N ALA A 723 5.09 7.49 -18.64
CA ALA A 723 4.10 7.53 -17.57
C ALA A 723 3.97 8.97 -17.04
N LEU A 724 2.76 9.33 -16.66
CA LEU A 724 2.47 10.67 -16.13
C LEU A 724 2.59 10.69 -14.60
N PRO A 725 2.92 11.85 -14.00
CA PRO A 725 2.79 12.05 -12.56
C PRO A 725 1.34 11.81 -12.11
N PRO A 726 1.10 11.30 -10.89
CA PRO A 726 -0.24 10.97 -10.42
C PRO A 726 -1.20 12.17 -10.38
N ASP A 727 -0.72 13.33 -9.99
CA ASP A 727 -1.47 14.59 -9.94
C ASP A 727 -1.87 15.09 -11.33
N VAL A 728 -0.98 14.98 -12.32
CA VAL A 728 -1.28 15.27 -13.73
C VAL A 728 -2.36 14.31 -14.23
N SER A 729 -2.20 13.01 -13.96
CA SER A 729 -3.18 11.98 -14.33
C SER A 729 -4.55 12.26 -13.69
N ALA A 730 -4.59 12.57 -12.40
CA ALA A 730 -5.81 12.89 -11.68
C ALA A 730 -6.50 14.13 -12.28
N SER A 731 -5.75 15.20 -12.58
CA SER A 731 -6.29 16.43 -13.17
C SER A 731 -6.88 16.18 -14.56
N VAL A 732 -6.18 15.44 -15.42
CA VAL A 732 -6.67 15.06 -16.75
C VAL A 732 -7.95 14.24 -16.64
N MET A 733 -7.95 13.20 -15.82
CA MET A 733 -9.11 12.31 -15.69
C MET A 733 -10.31 13.00 -15.06
N THR A 734 -10.08 13.93 -14.10
CA THR A 734 -11.16 14.76 -13.52
C THR A 734 -11.77 15.70 -14.56
N ALA A 735 -10.96 16.30 -15.42
CA ALA A 735 -11.45 17.17 -16.48
C ALA A 735 -12.28 16.38 -17.51
N LEU A 736 -11.82 15.20 -17.92
CA LEU A 736 -12.61 14.32 -18.81
C LEU A 736 -13.94 13.89 -18.17
N LEU A 737 -13.96 13.60 -16.88
CA LEU A 737 -15.18 13.32 -16.13
C LEU A 737 -16.16 14.51 -16.21
N VAL A 738 -15.69 15.72 -15.97
CA VAL A 738 -16.53 16.93 -16.05
C VAL A 738 -17.04 17.13 -17.46
N TRP A 739 -16.21 16.91 -18.46
CA TRP A 739 -16.64 17.00 -19.86
C TRP A 739 -17.76 16.01 -20.18
N ASP A 740 -17.67 14.75 -19.72
CA ASP A 740 -18.71 13.72 -19.90
C ASP A 740 -20.04 14.11 -19.22
N ILE A 741 -19.97 14.77 -18.06
CA ILE A 741 -21.16 15.27 -17.36
C ILE A 741 -21.89 16.31 -18.20
N LYS A 742 -21.14 17.19 -18.86
CA LYS A 742 -21.69 18.29 -19.66
C LYS A 742 -22.12 17.86 -21.07
N HIS A 743 -21.66 16.71 -21.55
CA HIS A 743 -21.92 16.18 -22.89
C HIS A 743 -22.46 14.74 -22.84
N PRO A 744 -23.64 14.51 -22.28
CA PRO A 744 -24.21 13.16 -22.14
C PRO A 744 -24.37 12.42 -23.46
N GLU A 745 -24.60 13.14 -24.56
CA GLU A 745 -24.73 12.61 -25.92
C GLU A 745 -23.44 12.00 -26.47
N ALA A 746 -22.29 12.45 -25.99
CA ALA A 746 -20.98 11.98 -26.46
C ALA A 746 -20.65 10.55 -26.01
N VAL A 747 -21.42 9.98 -25.11
CA VAL A 747 -21.23 8.61 -24.56
C VAL A 747 -22.09 7.58 -25.30
N GLU A 748 -22.73 7.94 -26.41
CA GLU A 748 -23.58 7.02 -27.20
C GLU A 748 -22.79 6.06 -28.10
N SER A 749 -21.50 6.30 -28.32
CA SER A 749 -20.63 5.49 -29.17
C SER A 749 -20.46 4.04 -28.67
N ASP A 750 -20.34 3.10 -29.60
CA ASP A 750 -20.02 1.70 -29.26
C ASP A 750 -18.58 1.52 -28.73
N THR A 751 -17.71 2.50 -28.97
CA THR A 751 -16.32 2.55 -28.48
C THR A 751 -16.15 3.44 -27.27
N PHE A 752 -17.24 3.78 -26.54
CA PHE A 752 -17.24 4.69 -25.40
C PHE A 752 -16.20 4.36 -24.32
N LEU A 753 -15.82 3.09 -24.19
CA LEU A 753 -14.79 2.64 -23.25
C LEU A 753 -13.38 3.14 -23.60
N THR A 754 -13.13 3.48 -24.84
CA THR A 754 -11.78 3.79 -25.36
C THR A 754 -11.68 5.13 -26.09
N ASP A 755 -12.81 5.77 -26.40
CA ASP A 755 -12.83 6.99 -27.23
C ASP A 755 -11.99 8.13 -26.65
N LYS A 756 -12.01 8.29 -25.34
CA LYS A 756 -11.26 9.33 -24.63
C LYS A 756 -10.10 8.76 -23.79
N ALA A 757 -9.38 7.76 -24.33
CA ALA A 757 -8.25 7.18 -23.62
C ALA A 757 -7.05 8.12 -23.55
N VAL A 758 -6.39 8.09 -22.40
CA VAL A 758 -5.11 8.74 -22.12
C VAL A 758 -4.13 7.63 -21.71
N ASP A 759 -3.75 6.82 -22.65
CA ASP A 759 -3.09 5.54 -22.43
C ASP A 759 -1.56 5.57 -22.58
N SER A 760 -0.99 6.77 -22.67
CA SER A 760 0.45 6.97 -22.90
C SER A 760 0.97 6.31 -24.17
N GLY A 761 0.10 6.16 -25.19
CA GLY A 761 0.41 5.57 -26.48
C GLY A 761 0.39 4.04 -26.53
N LEU A 762 -0.08 3.37 -25.48
CA LEU A 762 -0.21 1.90 -25.46
C LEU A 762 -1.21 1.41 -26.50
N PHE A 763 -2.36 2.07 -26.65
CA PHE A 763 -3.39 1.68 -27.65
C PHE A 763 -2.93 1.79 -29.10
N THR A 764 -1.92 2.61 -29.35
CA THR A 764 -1.33 2.79 -30.69
C THR A 764 -0.04 2.00 -30.88
N SER A 765 0.37 1.19 -29.90
CA SER A 765 1.54 0.33 -30.03
C SER A 765 1.21 -0.89 -30.91
N PRO A 766 2.01 -1.20 -31.94
CA PRO A 766 1.84 -2.42 -32.72
C PRO A 766 2.28 -3.68 -31.96
N TYR A 767 2.67 -3.57 -30.71
CA TYR A 767 3.19 -4.65 -29.88
C TYR A 767 2.34 -4.84 -28.63
N GLU A 768 2.16 -6.08 -28.24
CA GLU A 768 1.49 -6.39 -26.98
C GLU A 768 2.28 -5.78 -25.81
N PRO A 769 1.61 -5.08 -24.85
CA PRO A 769 2.27 -4.47 -23.71
C PRO A 769 3.11 -5.46 -22.89
N ASN A 770 2.61 -6.68 -22.71
CA ASN A 770 3.36 -7.73 -22.03
C ASN A 770 4.63 -8.15 -22.77
N GLY A 771 4.61 -8.13 -24.08
CA GLY A 771 5.80 -8.37 -24.92
C GLY A 771 6.86 -7.27 -24.81
N LEU A 772 6.43 -6.03 -24.58
CA LEU A 772 7.32 -4.87 -24.38
C LEU A 772 7.93 -4.82 -22.98
N MET A 773 7.32 -5.45 -21.97
CA MET A 773 7.75 -5.36 -20.56
C MET A 773 9.23 -5.73 -20.38
N GLY A 774 9.69 -6.83 -20.98
CA GLY A 774 11.10 -7.24 -20.87
C GLY A 774 12.08 -6.23 -21.45
N VAL A 775 11.73 -5.63 -22.59
CA VAL A 775 12.53 -4.56 -23.24
C VAL A 775 12.52 -3.31 -22.37
N ALA A 776 11.36 -2.91 -21.90
CA ALA A 776 11.21 -1.74 -21.05
C ALA A 776 12.01 -1.88 -19.75
N VAL A 777 11.93 -3.02 -19.06
CA VAL A 777 12.73 -3.31 -17.87
C VAL A 777 14.23 -3.20 -18.16
N ALA A 778 14.70 -3.81 -19.26
CA ALA A 778 16.12 -3.75 -19.64
C ALA A 778 16.60 -2.32 -19.95
N LEU A 779 15.77 -1.51 -20.61
CA LEU A 779 16.08 -0.10 -20.90
C LEU A 779 16.07 0.77 -19.64
N GLY A 780 15.15 0.51 -18.71
CA GLY A 780 15.07 1.23 -17.45
C GLY A 780 16.20 0.86 -16.50
N ALA A 781 16.52 -0.42 -16.37
CA ALA A 781 17.64 -0.90 -15.55
C ALA A 781 19.01 -0.35 -16.02
N ARG A 782 19.24 -0.28 -17.33
CA ARG A 782 20.44 0.34 -17.90
C ARG A 782 20.61 1.81 -17.53
N ALA A 783 19.50 2.55 -17.36
CA ALA A 783 19.57 3.95 -16.95
C ALA A 783 19.90 4.11 -15.46
N GLY A 784 19.51 3.16 -14.64
CA GLY A 784 19.88 3.11 -13.22
C GLY A 784 21.34 2.71 -12.98
N LEU A 785 21.97 1.98 -13.92
CA LEU A 785 23.38 1.61 -13.86
C LEU A 785 24.31 2.70 -14.45
N ALA A 786 23.77 3.64 -15.22
CA ALA A 786 24.52 4.75 -15.82
C ALA A 786 24.45 6.04 -14.98
N LYS A 787 23.75 6.04 -13.89
CA LYS A 787 23.69 7.07 -12.85
C LYS A 787 24.26 6.50 -11.54
#